data_6c00edc810720286653f2653b1dc7379
#
_entry.id   6c00edc810720286653f2653b1dc7379
#
_cell.length_a   1.000
_cell.length_b   1.000
_cell.length_c   1.000
_cell.angle_alpha   90.00
_cell.angle_beta   90.00
_cell.angle_gamma   90.00
#
_symmetry.space_group_name_H-M   'P 1'
#
loop_
_entity.id
_entity.type
_entity.pdbx_description
1 polymer ?
#
loop_
_entity_poly.entity_id
_entity_poly.type
_entity_poly.pdbx_seq_one_letter_code
_entity_poly.pdbx_strand_id
1 'polypeptide(L)'
;MSLKTTAAPCALLLAAAFTIPAHAQTSPSQDVATLDTVIVTGVRNPEDPPVVADARALLSRTPGSVAVVSAESYATRFAQGFSDSLRNVPGVLAQKRYGEESRLSIRGSGIAQGFHQRGVLFAQDGVPFADADGFSDFQGIDQLSARYIEVYKGANTLRFGGAQLGGAINMVTPTGRNAADDLVLQLEAGSFGFRRLHGAFAGERGDWDAFVGVTALEADGFRRQSDQSQGRLTASIGRRFGEDREVRLIAQAADIQQSVPGALNLSQALSTPRTAPANNIINDFARDQTLKRLTLQTRWRFDDSTLFEGAIWGWEKSLYHPIFQVVDQESETRGAFARIDWTGTVGGLRADTFYGLSYRDGQIDALRYVNVGGFRGALTANGFQEADGLDVFAEGRLFVSDRLALVAGGSFGRATRDYVDRRNALNNDGIDYEWFSPRLGLLWESEDGAQVFANVTRSVEPPAYGALVQAPLVGFTPIDIQDAWTAEVGTRGRRGALAWDFTVYRSRIDGEILNFIVGPNIPAATFNADRTIHQGIEAGLDWRLPAEIADGSLLLRQTWAFSDFHFVDDARWGDNTLPVVPEHQYRAELTWRHPSGLFVTPSVEWRISDVWVDYANTLKAPSFALLGVNAGFKLGTGATVYLDARNLTDERYVGEFSAVTDARTASTSVFFPGEGRSAFIGVRLTY
;
A
#
# COMPACT_ATOMS: atom_id res chain seq x y z
N MET A 1 5.13 33.61 22.99
CA MET A 1 4.59 32.72 24.04
C MET A 1 3.11 32.54 23.71
N SER A 2 2.83 31.64 22.83
CA SER A 2 1.46 31.31 22.37
C SER A 2 1.18 29.90 22.87
N LEU A 3 0.19 29.75 23.71
CA LEU A 3 -0.31 28.46 24.19
C LEU A 3 -0.91 27.71 22.97
N LYS A 4 -0.23 26.65 22.52
CA LYS A 4 -0.86 25.64 21.67
C LYS A 4 -1.90 24.92 22.54
N THR A 5 -3.16 25.10 22.23
CA THR A 5 -4.27 24.33 22.81
C THR A 5 -4.15 22.89 22.31
N THR A 6 -3.74 22.03 23.21
CA THR A 6 -3.76 20.58 23.02
C THR A 6 -5.21 20.13 22.79
N ALA A 7 -5.51 19.73 21.58
CA ALA A 7 -6.75 19.03 21.26
C ALA A 7 -6.63 17.56 21.68
N ALA A 8 -6.82 17.30 22.96
CA ALA A 8 -7.18 15.99 23.45
C ALA A 8 -8.59 16.11 24.05
N PRO A 9 -9.62 15.77 23.31
CA PRO A 9 -10.63 14.90 23.90
C PRO A 9 -11.36 14.04 22.84
N CYS A 10 -10.91 12.86 22.62
CA CYS A 10 -11.77 11.81 22.04
C CYS A 10 -11.53 10.42 22.66
N ALA A 11 -10.86 10.36 23.80
CA ALA A 11 -10.54 9.06 24.43
C ALA A 11 -11.38 8.74 25.69
N LEU A 12 -12.53 9.38 25.90
CA LEU A 12 -13.34 9.11 27.09
C LEU A 12 -14.84 9.21 26.77
N LEU A 13 -15.36 8.17 26.10
CA LEU A 13 -16.80 7.85 26.14
C LEU A 13 -17.06 6.55 25.35
N LEU A 14 -16.72 5.39 25.95
CA LEU A 14 -17.35 4.08 25.66
C LEU A 14 -16.85 3.02 26.66
N ALA A 15 -16.89 3.36 27.94
CA ALA A 15 -16.84 2.38 29.02
C ALA A 15 -18.23 2.33 29.66
N ALA A 16 -19.20 1.79 28.96
CA ALA A 16 -20.51 1.45 29.51
C ALA A 16 -20.81 -0.02 29.24
N ALA A 17 -20.49 -0.83 30.26
CA ALA A 17 -21.18 -2.02 30.70
C ALA A 17 -21.67 -3.01 29.60
N PHE A 18 -20.82 -3.96 29.25
CA PHE A 18 -21.29 -5.31 28.93
C PHE A 18 -20.54 -6.31 29.83
N THR A 19 -21.15 -6.63 30.97
CA THR A 19 -20.78 -7.81 31.75
C THR A 19 -21.32 -9.03 31.01
N ILE A 20 -20.46 -9.77 30.34
CA ILE A 20 -20.77 -11.07 29.74
C ILE A 20 -20.06 -12.12 30.59
N PRO A 21 -20.76 -13.14 31.13
CA PRO A 21 -20.09 -14.25 31.80
C PRO A 21 -19.31 -15.08 30.78
N ALA A 22 -18.04 -15.31 31.06
CA ALA A 22 -17.17 -16.17 30.29
C ALA A 22 -17.70 -17.61 30.30
N HIS A 23 -18.15 -18.06 29.14
CA HIS A 23 -18.29 -19.49 28.85
C HIS A 23 -17.35 -19.78 27.70
N ALA A 24 -16.21 -20.36 28.04
CA ALA A 24 -15.32 -20.95 27.05
C ALA A 24 -16.02 -22.15 26.41
N GLN A 25 -16.58 -21.95 25.23
CA GLN A 25 -16.89 -23.02 24.30
C GLN A 25 -15.99 -22.87 23.09
N THR A 26 -15.07 -23.82 22.94
CA THR A 26 -14.34 -24.04 21.71
C THR A 26 -15.36 -24.45 20.62
N SER A 27 -15.86 -23.48 19.86
CA SER A 27 -16.59 -23.75 18.63
C SER A 27 -15.59 -23.93 17.50
N PRO A 28 -15.77 -24.93 16.62
CA PRO A 28 -14.95 -25.04 15.42
C PRO A 28 -15.18 -23.80 14.56
N SER A 29 -14.09 -23.27 14.01
CA SER A 29 -14.09 -22.18 13.05
C SER A 29 -15.09 -22.48 11.93
N GLN A 30 -16.21 -21.79 11.92
CA GLN A 30 -17.14 -21.88 10.80
C GLN A 30 -16.65 -21.03 9.64
N ASP A 31 -16.50 -21.72 8.52
CA ASP A 31 -15.98 -21.27 7.27
C ASP A 31 -16.53 -19.92 6.80
N VAL A 32 -15.64 -19.05 6.36
CA VAL A 32 -15.97 -18.02 5.36
C VAL A 32 -16.66 -18.77 4.24
N ALA A 33 -17.92 -18.43 3.93
CA ALA A 33 -18.68 -19.08 2.87
C ALA A 33 -17.96 -18.86 1.53
N THR A 34 -17.01 -19.75 1.22
CA THR A 34 -16.42 -19.92 -0.09
C THR A 34 -17.41 -20.73 -0.91
N LEU A 35 -17.54 -20.42 -2.18
CA LEU A 35 -18.21 -21.31 -3.14
C LEU A 35 -17.59 -22.69 -2.97
N ASP A 36 -18.41 -23.73 -2.75
CA ASP A 36 -17.94 -25.10 -2.49
C ASP A 36 -16.97 -25.52 -3.60
N THR A 37 -15.75 -25.73 -3.23
CA THR A 37 -14.66 -25.55 -4.14
C THR A 37 -13.88 -26.81 -4.23
N VAL A 38 -13.58 -27.15 -5.41
CA VAL A 38 -12.35 -27.87 -5.71
C VAL A 38 -11.24 -27.22 -4.88
N ILE A 39 -10.73 -27.97 -3.92
CA ILE A 39 -9.62 -27.55 -3.08
C ILE A 39 -8.44 -27.27 -4.02
N VAL A 40 -8.29 -26.00 -4.42
CA VAL A 40 -7.03 -25.54 -4.96
C VAL A 40 -6.08 -25.59 -3.77
N THR A 41 -5.21 -26.57 -3.73
CA THR A 41 -4.20 -26.74 -2.68
C THR A 41 -3.10 -25.71 -2.82
N GLY A 42 -3.49 -24.46 -3.10
CA GLY A 42 -2.55 -23.34 -3.17
C GLY A 42 -1.65 -23.32 -1.94
N VAL A 43 -0.49 -22.76 -2.07
CA VAL A 43 0.63 -22.77 -1.12
C VAL A 43 0.18 -22.44 0.30
N ARG A 44 -0.31 -23.43 1.06
CA ARG A 44 -0.69 -23.25 2.46
C ARG A 44 0.58 -23.12 3.30
N ASN A 45 0.69 -22.06 4.07
CA ASN A 45 1.67 -21.97 5.15
C ASN A 45 1.04 -22.61 6.40
N PRO A 46 1.63 -23.66 7.00
CA PRO A 46 1.08 -24.26 8.21
C PRO A 46 0.99 -23.32 9.41
N GLU A 47 1.68 -22.21 9.37
CA GLU A 47 1.65 -21.16 10.39
C GLU A 47 0.59 -20.09 10.15
N ASP A 48 -0.05 -20.07 8.96
CA ASP A 48 -1.11 -19.11 8.67
C ASP A 48 -2.38 -19.49 9.46
N PRO A 49 -3.05 -18.50 10.06
CA PRO A 49 -4.42 -18.68 10.54
C PRO A 49 -5.35 -19.12 9.39
N PRO A 50 -6.43 -19.86 9.65
CA PRO A 50 -7.32 -20.37 8.61
C PRO A 50 -7.76 -19.31 7.60
N VAL A 51 -8.19 -18.13 8.07
CA VAL A 51 -8.64 -17.01 7.22
C VAL A 51 -7.54 -16.52 6.27
N VAL A 52 -6.28 -16.49 6.74
CA VAL A 52 -5.14 -16.07 5.90
C VAL A 52 -4.78 -17.17 4.90
N ALA A 53 -4.89 -18.44 5.31
CA ALA A 53 -4.68 -19.57 4.41
C ALA A 53 -5.71 -19.60 3.28
N ASP A 54 -6.99 -19.31 3.58
CA ASP A 54 -8.07 -19.20 2.60
C ASP A 54 -7.88 -18.03 1.64
N ALA A 55 -7.49 -16.86 2.17
CA ALA A 55 -7.11 -15.71 1.34
C ALA A 55 -5.97 -16.05 0.39
N ARG A 56 -4.93 -16.72 0.86
CA ARG A 56 -3.80 -17.18 0.03
C ARG A 56 -4.24 -18.17 -1.04
N ALA A 57 -5.12 -19.11 -0.72
CA ALA A 57 -5.69 -20.05 -1.66
C ALA A 57 -6.55 -19.33 -2.72
N LEU A 58 -7.32 -18.31 -2.34
CA LEU A 58 -8.10 -17.50 -3.28
C LEU A 58 -7.19 -16.70 -4.22
N LEU A 59 -6.17 -16.01 -3.70
CA LEU A 59 -5.23 -15.25 -4.51
C LEU A 59 -4.42 -16.14 -5.45
N SER A 60 -4.13 -17.37 -5.05
CA SER A 60 -3.38 -18.33 -5.89
C SER A 60 -4.13 -18.73 -7.18
N ARG A 61 -5.42 -18.42 -7.30
CA ARG A 61 -6.18 -18.57 -8.54
C ARG A 61 -5.82 -17.52 -9.59
N THR A 62 -5.16 -16.41 -9.21
CA THR A 62 -4.71 -15.39 -10.14
C THR A 62 -3.51 -15.92 -10.95
N PRO A 63 -3.56 -15.92 -12.29
CA PRO A 63 -2.42 -16.33 -13.13
C PRO A 63 -1.40 -15.20 -13.21
N GLY A 64 -0.78 -14.87 -12.08
CA GLY A 64 0.14 -13.75 -11.92
C GLY A 64 0.69 -13.63 -10.52
N SER A 65 1.64 -12.73 -10.31
CA SER A 65 2.32 -12.56 -9.04
C SER A 65 1.40 -11.91 -8.01
N VAL A 66 1.19 -12.59 -6.88
CA VAL A 66 0.36 -12.14 -5.75
C VAL A 66 0.98 -12.54 -4.42
N ALA A 67 0.69 -11.79 -3.36
CA ALA A 67 1.13 -12.11 -2.01
C ALA A 67 0.05 -11.80 -0.97
N VAL A 68 0.08 -12.51 0.16
CA VAL A 68 -0.74 -12.22 1.35
C VAL A 68 0.19 -12.00 2.53
N VAL A 69 0.06 -10.84 3.18
CA VAL A 69 0.79 -10.47 4.39
C VAL A 69 -0.16 -10.58 5.57
N SER A 70 0.07 -11.56 6.42
CA SER A 70 -0.71 -11.73 7.66
C SER A 70 -0.38 -10.64 8.67
N ALA A 71 -1.38 -10.12 9.39
CA ALA A 71 -1.18 -9.14 10.46
C ALA A 71 -0.25 -9.66 11.57
N GLU A 72 -0.26 -10.97 11.85
CA GLU A 72 0.63 -11.61 12.82
C GLU A 72 2.12 -11.46 12.47
N SER A 73 2.45 -11.27 11.18
CA SER A 73 3.84 -11.12 10.73
C SER A 73 4.49 -9.81 11.20
N TYR A 74 3.70 -8.79 11.54
CA TYR A 74 4.18 -7.50 12.03
C TYR A 74 3.58 -7.08 13.39
N ALA A 75 2.68 -7.86 13.99
CA ALA A 75 2.02 -7.54 15.25
C ALA A 75 2.97 -7.43 16.45
N THR A 76 4.11 -8.11 16.43
CA THR A 76 5.14 -8.13 17.51
C THR A 76 6.47 -7.56 17.06
N ARG A 77 6.41 -6.49 16.24
CA ARG A 77 7.55 -5.69 15.82
C ARG A 77 7.09 -4.25 15.56
N PHE A 78 8.03 -3.33 15.53
CA PHE A 78 7.73 -1.97 15.16
C PHE A 78 7.29 -1.91 13.70
N ALA A 79 6.05 -1.52 13.46
CA ALA A 79 5.49 -1.30 12.14
C ALA A 79 4.71 0.01 12.17
N GLN A 80 5.28 1.07 11.60
CA GLN A 80 4.67 2.40 11.59
C GLN A 80 3.78 2.60 10.38
N GLY A 81 4.22 2.15 9.18
CA GLY A 81 3.51 2.36 7.94
C GLY A 81 3.61 1.15 7.00
N PHE A 82 3.03 1.24 5.81
CA PHE A 82 3.07 0.18 4.79
C PHE A 82 4.50 -0.20 4.38
N SER A 83 5.47 0.72 4.48
CA SER A 83 6.88 0.41 4.30
C SER A 83 7.40 -0.65 5.28
N ASP A 84 6.81 -0.75 6.46
CA ASP A 84 7.16 -1.77 7.44
C ASP A 84 6.42 -3.08 7.22
N SER A 85 5.11 -3.04 6.97
CA SER A 85 4.30 -4.25 6.80
C SER A 85 4.58 -4.98 5.50
N LEU A 86 4.90 -4.25 4.41
CA LEU A 86 5.14 -4.83 3.08
C LEU A 86 6.61 -5.15 2.79
N ARG A 87 7.52 -4.86 3.68
CA ARG A 87 8.97 -4.97 3.47
C ARG A 87 9.49 -6.36 3.06
N ASN A 88 8.74 -7.42 3.36
CA ASN A 88 9.07 -8.80 3.00
C ASN A 88 8.30 -9.30 1.76
N VAL A 89 7.67 -8.40 0.97
CA VAL A 89 7.01 -8.74 -0.29
C VAL A 89 7.97 -8.47 -1.44
N PRO A 90 8.42 -9.51 -2.19
CA PRO A 90 9.34 -9.32 -3.31
C PRO A 90 8.75 -8.38 -4.37
N GLY A 91 9.54 -7.45 -4.90
CA GLY A 91 9.11 -6.51 -5.94
C GLY A 91 8.31 -5.31 -5.47
N VAL A 92 8.03 -5.20 -4.16
CA VAL A 92 7.48 -3.98 -3.55
C VAL A 92 8.64 -3.10 -3.10
N LEU A 93 8.81 -1.96 -3.75
CA LEU A 93 9.73 -0.91 -3.32
C LEU A 93 9.01 -0.04 -2.29
N ALA A 94 9.44 -0.11 -1.04
CA ALA A 94 8.89 0.67 0.05
C ALA A 94 10.01 1.52 0.68
N GLN A 95 10.09 2.79 0.32
CA GLN A 95 11.12 3.72 0.78
C GLN A 95 10.51 4.72 1.75
N LYS A 96 10.97 4.68 3.00
CA LYS A 96 10.56 5.63 4.03
C LYS A 96 11.19 7.00 3.78
N ARG A 97 10.36 8.03 3.81
CA ARG A 97 10.75 9.42 3.61
C ARG A 97 10.94 10.16 4.94
N TYR A 98 9.90 10.22 5.73
CA TYR A 98 9.87 10.69 7.12
C TYR A 98 8.52 10.29 7.73
N GLY A 99 8.48 10.00 9.03
CA GLY A 99 7.24 9.54 9.68
C GLY A 99 6.64 8.32 8.99
N GLU A 100 5.39 8.41 8.56
CA GLU A 100 4.71 7.40 7.74
C GLU A 100 4.76 7.70 6.24
N GLU A 101 5.25 8.88 5.85
CA GLU A 101 5.41 9.22 4.45
C GLU A 101 6.40 8.27 3.80
N SER A 102 5.95 7.59 2.78
CA SER A 102 6.72 6.56 2.10
C SER A 102 6.40 6.55 0.61
N ARG A 103 7.42 6.32 -0.23
CA ARG A 103 7.19 5.89 -1.59
C ARG A 103 6.87 4.42 -1.59
N LEU A 104 5.74 4.04 -2.15
CA LEU A 104 5.38 2.67 -2.46
C LEU A 104 5.30 2.53 -3.97
N SER A 105 6.08 1.63 -4.54
CA SER A 105 6.10 1.34 -5.97
C SER A 105 6.17 -0.17 -6.17
N ILE A 106 5.44 -0.66 -7.13
CA ILE A 106 5.50 -2.05 -7.59
C ILE A 106 5.87 -2.01 -9.06
N ARG A 107 6.99 -2.66 -9.43
CA ARG A 107 7.49 -2.72 -10.82
C ARG A 107 7.67 -1.34 -11.48
N GLY A 108 8.01 -0.34 -10.69
CA GLY A 108 8.28 1.01 -11.16
C GLY A 108 7.07 1.92 -11.34
N SER A 109 5.86 1.46 -11.00
CA SER A 109 4.68 2.32 -11.03
C SER A 109 4.84 3.54 -10.11
N GLY A 110 4.53 4.74 -10.61
CA GLY A 110 4.62 5.98 -9.85
C GLY A 110 6.04 6.32 -9.35
N ILE A 111 7.07 5.73 -9.93
CA ILE A 111 8.44 5.73 -9.43
C ILE A 111 9.04 7.12 -9.29
N ALA A 112 8.77 8.00 -10.22
CA ALA A 112 9.32 9.34 -10.19
C ALA A 112 8.64 10.24 -9.13
N GLN A 113 7.49 9.84 -8.59
CA GLN A 113 6.69 10.63 -7.68
C GLN A 113 6.95 10.23 -6.22
N GLY A 114 7.75 11.01 -5.49
CA GLY A 114 8.14 10.75 -4.11
C GLY A 114 7.07 11.11 -3.06
N PHE A 115 6.01 11.76 -3.48
CA PHE A 115 4.86 12.19 -2.68
C PHE A 115 3.63 12.00 -3.56
N HIS A 116 2.54 11.50 -3.08
CA HIS A 116 1.35 11.14 -3.85
C HIS A 116 1.46 9.77 -4.53
N GLN A 117 0.61 8.87 -4.09
CA GLN A 117 0.61 7.50 -4.60
C GLN A 117 -0.22 7.40 -5.87
N ARG A 118 0.43 6.95 -6.95
CA ARG A 118 -0.16 6.69 -8.26
C ARG A 118 0.35 5.35 -8.81
N GLY A 119 -0.42 4.71 -9.68
CA GLY A 119 -0.02 3.47 -10.35
C GLY A 119 -0.14 2.20 -9.51
N VAL A 120 -0.50 2.32 -8.23
CA VAL A 120 -0.89 1.21 -7.35
C VAL A 120 -2.26 1.54 -6.79
N LEU A 121 -3.23 0.68 -6.99
CA LEU A 121 -4.55 0.82 -6.39
C LEU A 121 -4.48 0.44 -4.90
N PHE A 122 -4.76 1.39 -4.02
CA PHE A 122 -5.07 1.06 -2.63
C PHE A 122 -6.55 0.74 -2.51
N ALA A 123 -6.86 -0.34 -1.81
CA ALA A 123 -8.21 -0.74 -1.50
C ALA A 123 -8.32 -1.16 -0.04
N GLN A 124 -9.52 -1.07 0.49
CA GLN A 124 -9.87 -1.66 1.76
C GLN A 124 -11.15 -2.47 1.59
N ASP A 125 -11.07 -3.75 1.99
CA ASP A 125 -12.17 -4.71 1.84
C ASP A 125 -12.69 -4.80 0.38
N GLY A 126 -11.78 -4.70 -0.59
CA GLY A 126 -12.09 -4.73 -2.02
C GLY A 126 -12.60 -3.40 -2.61
N VAL A 127 -12.77 -2.37 -1.80
CA VAL A 127 -13.31 -1.06 -2.20
C VAL A 127 -12.17 -0.05 -2.35
N PRO A 128 -12.04 0.65 -3.50
CA PRO A 128 -10.98 1.62 -3.73
C PRO A 128 -10.83 2.65 -2.61
N PHE A 129 -9.58 2.91 -2.22
CA PHE A 129 -9.19 3.93 -1.26
C PHE A 129 -8.36 5.00 -1.99
N ALA A 130 -9.06 5.79 -2.81
CA ALA A 130 -8.47 6.80 -3.68
C ALA A 130 -9.49 7.92 -3.95
N ASP A 131 -9.00 9.14 -4.18
CA ASP A 131 -9.80 10.23 -4.74
C ASP A 131 -10.35 9.84 -6.13
N ALA A 132 -11.33 10.53 -6.63
CA ALA A 132 -12.00 10.18 -7.89
C ALA A 132 -11.03 10.21 -9.09
N ASP A 133 -9.99 11.03 -9.04
CA ASP A 133 -8.93 11.09 -10.06
C ASP A 133 -7.93 9.92 -10.01
N GLY A 134 -8.04 9.04 -9.00
CA GLY A 134 -7.16 7.88 -8.80
C GLY A 134 -5.99 8.12 -7.85
N PHE A 135 -5.86 9.34 -7.29
CA PHE A 135 -4.86 9.64 -6.28
C PHE A 135 -5.15 8.92 -4.96
N SER A 136 -4.17 8.21 -4.41
CA SER A 136 -4.33 7.49 -3.14
C SER A 136 -3.51 8.10 -2.03
N ASP A 137 -4.16 8.37 -0.90
CA ASP A 137 -3.54 8.82 0.33
C ASP A 137 -3.68 7.73 1.41
N PHE A 138 -2.77 6.77 1.37
CA PHE A 138 -2.85 5.56 2.18
C PHE A 138 -2.54 5.76 3.67
N GLN A 139 -2.05 6.93 4.09
CA GLN A 139 -1.81 7.24 5.51
C GLN A 139 -3.10 7.23 6.35
N GLY A 140 -4.26 7.43 5.71
CA GLY A 140 -5.55 7.27 6.37
C GLY A 140 -5.89 5.84 6.79
N ILE A 141 -5.17 4.83 6.29
CA ILE A 141 -5.39 3.40 6.57
C ILE A 141 -4.59 2.97 7.80
N ASP A 142 -5.26 2.40 8.80
CA ASP A 142 -4.60 1.83 9.99
C ASP A 142 -4.26 0.35 9.79
N GLN A 143 -3.00 0.02 9.53
CA GLN A 143 -2.56 -1.36 9.33
C GLN A 143 -2.64 -2.23 10.59
N LEU A 144 -2.67 -1.65 11.80
CA LEU A 144 -2.88 -2.43 13.02
C LEU A 144 -4.33 -2.92 13.16
N SER A 145 -5.24 -2.30 12.41
CA SER A 145 -6.64 -2.72 12.25
C SER A 145 -6.84 -3.60 11.00
N ALA A 146 -5.80 -4.29 10.52
CA ALA A 146 -5.89 -5.25 9.43
C ALA A 146 -5.94 -6.69 9.94
N ARG A 147 -6.69 -7.56 9.25
CA ARG A 147 -6.60 -9.00 9.40
C ARG A 147 -5.47 -9.58 8.56
N TYR A 148 -5.35 -9.09 7.32
CA TYR A 148 -4.25 -9.35 6.39
C TYR A 148 -4.24 -8.29 5.28
N ILE A 149 -3.15 -8.25 4.53
CA ILE A 149 -2.99 -7.38 3.38
C ILE A 149 -2.76 -8.26 2.14
N GLU A 150 -3.54 -8.03 1.11
CA GLU A 150 -3.37 -8.64 -0.20
C GLU A 150 -2.54 -7.73 -1.10
N VAL A 151 -1.60 -8.30 -1.81
CA VAL A 151 -0.77 -7.59 -2.79
C VAL A 151 -0.89 -8.28 -4.14
N TYR A 152 -1.42 -7.57 -5.12
CA TYR A 152 -1.48 -7.98 -6.50
C TYR A 152 -0.42 -7.19 -7.27
N LYS A 153 0.60 -7.86 -7.79
CA LYS A 153 1.72 -7.18 -8.44
C LYS A 153 1.52 -7.08 -9.96
N GLY A 154 1.82 -5.89 -10.52
CA GLY A 154 1.60 -5.63 -11.94
C GLY A 154 0.12 -5.63 -12.32
N ALA A 155 -0.19 -5.85 -13.57
CA ALA A 155 -1.54 -5.77 -14.13
C ALA A 155 -2.51 -6.90 -13.69
N ASN A 156 -2.37 -7.41 -12.45
CA ASN A 156 -3.18 -8.51 -11.89
C ASN A 156 -4.40 -8.04 -11.08
N THR A 157 -4.85 -6.80 -11.30
CA THR A 157 -5.85 -6.09 -10.48
C THR A 157 -7.28 -6.12 -11.03
N LEU A 158 -7.53 -6.87 -12.09
CA LEU A 158 -8.79 -6.83 -12.84
C LEU A 158 -10.04 -7.01 -11.95
N ARG A 159 -9.93 -7.83 -10.88
CA ARG A 159 -11.06 -8.05 -9.95
C ARG A 159 -11.45 -6.82 -9.11
N PHE A 160 -10.67 -5.74 -9.12
CA PHE A 160 -10.95 -4.46 -8.45
C PHE A 160 -11.47 -3.36 -9.40
N GLY A 161 -11.63 -3.66 -10.68
CA GLY A 161 -12.15 -2.76 -11.70
C GLY A 161 -11.18 -2.51 -12.84
N GLY A 162 -10.00 -2.05 -12.62
CA GLY A 162 -9.05 -1.70 -13.67
C GLY A 162 -7.74 -2.49 -13.60
N ALA A 163 -7.00 -2.52 -14.69
CA ALA A 163 -5.64 -3.05 -14.73
C ALA A 163 -4.65 -1.90 -14.49
N GLN A 164 -4.17 -1.75 -13.26
CA GLN A 164 -3.14 -0.78 -12.89
C GLN A 164 -1.75 -1.32 -13.24
N LEU A 165 -0.82 -0.46 -13.62
CA LEU A 165 0.54 -0.86 -13.96
C LEU A 165 1.25 -1.54 -12.79
N GLY A 166 1.21 -0.93 -11.60
CA GLY A 166 1.88 -1.45 -10.41
C GLY A 166 1.11 -2.56 -9.72
N GLY A 167 -0.21 -2.57 -9.83
CA GLY A 167 -1.04 -3.53 -9.14
C GLY A 167 -1.96 -2.95 -8.08
N ALA A 168 -2.32 -3.76 -7.07
CA ALA A 168 -3.16 -3.33 -5.97
C ALA A 168 -2.63 -3.81 -4.61
N ILE A 169 -2.90 -3.00 -3.58
CA ILE A 169 -2.72 -3.33 -2.18
C ILE A 169 -4.09 -3.21 -1.53
N ASN A 170 -4.65 -4.34 -1.09
CA ASN A 170 -5.96 -4.40 -0.45
C ASN A 170 -5.80 -4.78 1.02
N MET A 171 -6.16 -3.87 1.92
CA MET A 171 -6.22 -4.17 3.34
C MET A 171 -7.57 -4.80 3.67
N VAL A 172 -7.57 -5.93 4.35
CA VAL A 172 -8.79 -6.62 4.80
C VAL A 172 -9.00 -6.35 6.28
N THR A 173 -10.13 -5.73 6.60
CA THR A 173 -10.54 -5.37 7.97
C THR A 173 -10.98 -6.62 8.73
N PRO A 174 -10.61 -6.79 10.00
CA PRO A 174 -11.17 -7.85 10.83
C PRO A 174 -12.67 -7.68 11.00
N THR A 175 -13.34 -8.79 11.21
CA THR A 175 -14.74 -8.86 11.64
C THR A 175 -14.82 -9.47 13.02
N GLY A 176 -15.97 -9.41 13.70
CA GLY A 176 -16.17 -10.10 14.97
C GLY A 176 -16.05 -11.63 14.87
N ARG A 177 -16.05 -12.18 13.62
CA ARG A 177 -15.99 -13.63 13.38
C ARG A 177 -14.61 -14.12 12.96
N ASN A 178 -13.76 -13.23 12.38
CA ASN A 178 -12.48 -13.64 11.81
C ASN A 178 -11.28 -12.91 12.41
N ALA A 179 -11.48 -12.05 13.42
CA ALA A 179 -10.41 -11.44 14.18
C ALA A 179 -9.51 -12.53 14.81
N ALA A 180 -8.24 -12.22 14.97
CA ALA A 180 -7.29 -13.16 15.58
C ALA A 180 -7.51 -13.30 17.09
N ASP A 181 -7.90 -12.20 17.73
CA ASP A 181 -8.13 -12.06 19.17
C ASP A 181 -9.40 -11.20 19.37
N ASP A 182 -10.20 -11.47 20.42
CA ASP A 182 -11.40 -10.70 20.74
C ASP A 182 -11.05 -9.33 21.32
N LEU A 183 -9.96 -9.23 22.03
CA LEU A 183 -9.45 -7.99 22.62
C LEU A 183 -7.94 -7.88 22.40
N VAL A 184 -7.50 -6.75 21.88
CA VAL A 184 -6.09 -6.40 21.72
C VAL A 184 -5.81 -5.09 22.43
N LEU A 185 -4.75 -5.03 23.21
CA LEU A 185 -4.15 -3.81 23.71
C LEU A 185 -2.66 -3.85 23.43
N GLN A 186 -2.15 -2.87 22.67
CA GLN A 186 -0.75 -2.76 22.32
C GLN A 186 -0.20 -1.41 22.71
N LEU A 187 0.88 -1.41 23.47
CA LEU A 187 1.60 -0.21 23.89
C LEU A 187 3.02 -0.29 23.35
N GLU A 188 3.49 0.78 22.77
CA GLU A 188 4.84 0.88 22.23
C GLU A 188 5.48 2.21 22.60
N ALA A 189 6.78 2.17 22.86
CA ALA A 189 7.60 3.36 23.05
C ALA A 189 9.00 3.12 22.49
N GLY A 190 9.71 4.18 22.12
CA GLY A 190 11.06 4.00 21.59
C GLY A 190 11.77 5.28 21.22
N SER A 191 12.76 5.12 20.37
CA SER A 191 13.60 6.19 19.85
C SER A 191 12.78 7.30 19.23
N PHE A 192 13.32 8.51 19.22
CA PHE A 192 12.72 9.70 18.60
C PHE A 192 11.39 10.13 19.21
N GLY A 193 11.22 9.93 20.55
CA GLY A 193 10.00 10.27 21.26
C GLY A 193 8.78 9.45 20.90
N PHE A 194 8.96 8.35 20.16
CA PHE A 194 7.86 7.52 19.67
C PHE A 194 7.06 6.91 20.81
N ARG A 195 5.74 7.04 20.74
CA ARG A 195 4.76 6.43 21.63
C ARG A 195 3.53 6.05 20.80
N ARG A 196 3.03 4.84 20.98
CA ARG A 196 1.80 4.38 20.31
C ARG A 196 0.96 3.55 21.27
N LEU A 197 -0.34 3.82 21.23
CA LEU A 197 -1.38 3.02 21.82
C LEU A 197 -2.26 2.48 20.69
N HIS A 198 -2.48 1.17 20.66
CA HIS A 198 -3.50 0.55 19.82
C HIS A 198 -4.40 -0.32 20.68
N GLY A 199 -5.71 -0.17 20.52
CA GLY A 199 -6.72 -1.02 21.14
C GLY A 199 -7.69 -1.53 20.09
N ALA A 200 -8.03 -2.82 20.12
CA ALA A 200 -9.05 -3.38 19.25
C ALA A 200 -9.96 -4.33 20.01
N PHE A 201 -11.21 -4.34 19.62
CA PHE A 201 -12.24 -5.25 20.11
C PHE A 201 -12.96 -5.90 18.93
N ALA A 202 -13.19 -7.20 19.03
CA ALA A 202 -13.97 -7.99 18.09
C ALA A 202 -14.96 -8.88 18.87
N GLY A 203 -16.12 -9.12 18.29
CA GLY A 203 -17.09 -10.01 18.93
C GLY A 203 -18.30 -10.29 18.06
N GLU A 204 -18.98 -11.40 18.35
CA GLU A 204 -20.19 -11.80 17.66
C GLU A 204 -21.34 -12.10 18.65
N ARG A 205 -22.56 -11.84 18.20
CA ARG A 205 -23.77 -12.18 18.97
C ARG A 205 -24.91 -12.50 18.02
N GLY A 206 -25.27 -13.77 17.91
CA GLY A 206 -26.28 -14.25 16.96
C GLY A 206 -25.85 -13.93 15.52
N ASP A 207 -26.71 -13.24 14.78
CA ASP A 207 -26.43 -12.86 13.40
C ASP A 207 -25.50 -11.66 13.26
N TRP A 208 -25.22 -10.94 14.35
CA TRP A 208 -24.40 -9.73 14.35
C TRP A 208 -22.96 -10.02 14.73
N ASP A 209 -22.08 -9.30 14.14
CA ASP A 209 -20.67 -9.23 14.54
C ASP A 209 -20.16 -7.79 14.45
N ALA A 210 -19.14 -7.46 15.21
CA ALA A 210 -18.51 -6.15 15.20
C ALA A 210 -17.01 -6.22 15.45
N PHE A 211 -16.29 -5.27 14.87
CA PHE A 211 -14.89 -4.98 15.13
C PHE A 211 -14.71 -3.47 15.31
N VAL A 212 -13.90 -3.06 16.27
CA VAL A 212 -13.48 -1.66 16.46
C VAL A 212 -12.00 -1.65 16.80
N GLY A 213 -11.21 -0.88 16.03
CA GLY A 213 -9.80 -0.62 16.29
C GLY A 213 -9.54 0.88 16.43
N VAL A 214 -8.76 1.28 17.41
CA VAL A 214 -8.34 2.68 17.65
C VAL A 214 -6.84 2.73 17.84
N THR A 215 -6.18 3.65 17.14
CA THR A 215 -4.75 3.89 17.26
C THR A 215 -4.48 5.36 17.55
N ALA A 216 -3.63 5.63 18.52
CA ALA A 216 -3.07 6.95 18.80
C ALA A 216 -1.55 6.86 18.79
N LEU A 217 -0.89 7.81 18.12
CA LEU A 217 0.56 7.85 17.93
C LEU A 217 1.07 9.26 18.10
N GLU A 218 2.19 9.40 18.79
CA GLU A 218 2.99 10.62 18.87
C GLU A 218 4.47 10.29 18.70
N ALA A 219 5.23 11.15 18.03
CA ALA A 219 6.68 11.06 17.92
C ALA A 219 7.30 12.42 17.64
N ASP A 220 8.51 12.67 18.20
CA ASP A 220 9.32 13.85 17.85
C ASP A 220 9.98 13.69 16.47
N GLY A 221 10.14 12.44 16.01
CA GLY A 221 10.81 12.10 14.77
C GLY A 221 12.33 12.15 14.82
N PHE A 222 13.00 11.61 13.78
CA PHE A 222 14.46 11.53 13.71
C PHE A 222 15.14 12.87 13.43
N ARG A 223 14.48 13.73 12.63
CA ARG A 223 15.01 15.00 12.14
C ARG A 223 14.39 16.17 12.89
N ARG A 224 14.97 17.37 12.76
CA ARG A 224 14.26 18.61 13.11
C ARG A 224 13.07 18.77 12.16
N GLN A 225 11.96 19.35 12.62
CA GLN A 225 10.72 19.55 11.87
C GLN A 225 10.15 18.20 11.33
N SER A 226 10.08 17.18 12.20
CA SER A 226 9.55 15.84 11.84
C SER A 226 8.66 15.22 12.91
N ASP A 227 8.18 16.04 13.83
CA ASP A 227 7.19 15.66 14.83
C ASP A 227 5.86 15.27 14.17
N GLN A 228 5.16 14.34 14.82
CA GLN A 228 3.87 13.85 14.35
C GLN A 228 2.95 13.48 15.50
N SER A 229 1.66 13.69 15.29
CA SER A 229 0.57 13.24 16.15
C SER A 229 -0.56 12.69 15.26
N GLN A 230 -1.06 11.52 15.61
CA GLN A 230 -2.02 10.82 14.74
C GLN A 230 -3.05 10.08 15.57
N GLY A 231 -4.30 10.13 15.12
CA GLY A 231 -5.41 9.35 15.63
C GLY A 231 -6.13 8.62 14.51
N ARG A 232 -6.43 7.32 14.67
CA ARG A 232 -7.18 6.53 13.69
C ARG A 232 -8.25 5.69 14.36
N LEU A 233 -9.38 5.58 13.68
CA LEU A 233 -10.50 4.71 14.04
C LEU A 233 -10.87 3.86 12.84
N THR A 234 -11.02 2.56 13.04
CA THR A 234 -11.66 1.63 12.09
C THR A 234 -12.74 0.87 12.83
N ALA A 235 -13.97 0.92 12.34
CA ALA A 235 -15.09 0.18 12.90
C ALA A 235 -15.83 -0.58 11.81
N SER A 236 -16.25 -1.80 12.09
CA SER A 236 -16.96 -2.68 11.17
C SER A 236 -18.09 -3.37 11.93
N ILE A 237 -19.30 -3.28 11.45
CA ILE A 237 -20.47 -4.00 11.98
C ILE A 237 -21.18 -4.75 10.87
N GLY A 238 -21.33 -6.05 11.03
CA GLY A 238 -21.96 -6.95 10.07
C GLY A 238 -23.22 -7.60 10.60
N ARG A 239 -24.13 -7.91 9.70
CA ARG A 239 -25.30 -8.76 9.99
C ARG A 239 -25.43 -9.82 8.89
N ARG A 240 -25.55 -11.07 9.33
CA ARG A 240 -25.92 -12.20 8.46
C ARG A 240 -27.42 -12.39 8.41
N PHE A 241 -27.93 -12.80 7.27
CA PHE A 241 -29.33 -13.17 7.03
C PHE A 241 -29.33 -14.60 6.49
N GLY A 242 -29.30 -15.57 7.41
CA GLY A 242 -28.99 -16.96 7.10
C GLY A 242 -27.50 -17.15 6.80
N GLU A 243 -27.17 -18.19 6.04
CA GLU A 243 -25.78 -18.52 5.68
C GLU A 243 -25.32 -17.81 4.39
N ASP A 244 -26.27 -17.31 3.59
CA ASP A 244 -26.03 -16.87 2.22
C ASP A 244 -25.90 -15.35 2.03
N ARG A 245 -26.25 -14.56 3.04
CA ARG A 245 -26.33 -13.10 2.89
C ARG A 245 -25.68 -12.38 4.04
N GLU A 246 -24.88 -11.39 3.72
CA GLU A 246 -24.30 -10.49 4.71
C GLU A 246 -24.39 -9.03 4.24
N VAL A 247 -24.67 -8.15 5.17
CA VAL A 247 -24.57 -6.70 4.99
C VAL A 247 -23.63 -6.17 6.07
N ARG A 248 -22.68 -5.31 5.68
CA ARG A 248 -21.65 -4.78 6.58
C ARG A 248 -21.49 -3.28 6.39
N LEU A 249 -21.50 -2.54 7.48
CA LEU A 249 -21.13 -1.13 7.53
C LEU A 249 -19.71 -1.01 8.08
N ILE A 250 -18.86 -0.28 7.36
CA ILE A 250 -17.48 0.03 7.77
C ILE A 250 -17.35 1.54 7.88
N ALA A 251 -16.86 2.02 9.00
CA ALA A 251 -16.58 3.43 9.26
C ALA A 251 -15.11 3.63 9.59
N GLN A 252 -14.51 4.67 9.04
CA GLN A 252 -13.13 5.03 9.26
C GLN A 252 -13.01 6.53 9.51
N ALA A 253 -12.08 6.88 10.41
CA ALA A 253 -11.67 8.27 10.63
C ALA A 253 -10.17 8.31 10.90
N ALA A 254 -9.52 9.34 10.38
CA ALA A 254 -8.12 9.62 10.66
C ALA A 254 -7.93 11.13 10.85
N ASP A 255 -7.08 11.48 11.82
CA ASP A 255 -6.56 12.84 12.05
C ASP A 255 -5.03 12.71 12.13
N ILE A 256 -4.33 13.31 11.19
CA ILE A 256 -2.88 13.19 11.02
C ILE A 256 -2.30 14.58 11.00
N GLN A 257 -1.43 14.89 11.93
CA GLN A 257 -0.63 16.11 12.00
C GLN A 257 0.84 15.70 11.88
N GLN A 258 1.54 16.25 10.90
CA GLN A 258 2.90 15.84 10.63
C GLN A 258 3.76 17.00 10.12
N SER A 259 4.83 17.32 10.83
CA SER A 259 5.84 18.27 10.38
C SER A 259 6.64 17.72 9.20
N VAL A 260 7.07 18.60 8.28
CA VAL A 260 7.80 18.24 7.06
C VAL A 260 9.25 18.73 7.12
N PRO A 261 10.22 17.81 7.32
CA PRO A 261 11.62 18.18 7.50
C PRO A 261 12.30 18.68 6.22
N GLY A 262 11.69 18.44 5.03
CA GLY A 262 12.23 18.81 3.74
C GLY A 262 13.44 17.99 3.26
N ALA A 263 13.80 18.17 2.00
CA ALA A 263 14.93 17.50 1.37
C ALA A 263 16.26 18.24 1.63
N LEU A 264 17.36 17.49 1.59
CA LEU A 264 18.74 17.96 1.73
C LEU A 264 19.53 17.68 0.47
N ASN A 265 20.70 18.30 0.29
CA ASN A 265 21.66 17.81 -0.69
C ASN A 265 22.36 16.52 -0.17
N LEU A 266 23.00 15.77 -1.07
CA LEU A 266 23.60 14.46 -0.74
C LEU A 266 24.60 14.54 0.42
N SER A 267 25.48 15.54 0.41
CA SER A 267 26.48 15.73 1.47
C SER A 267 25.84 15.98 2.83
N GLN A 268 24.83 16.83 2.89
CA GLN A 268 24.08 17.09 4.13
C GLN A 268 23.29 15.86 4.60
N ALA A 269 22.64 15.15 3.68
CA ALA A 269 21.89 13.94 4.00
C ALA A 269 22.77 12.86 4.67
N LEU A 270 24.04 12.76 4.28
CA LEU A 270 24.99 11.79 4.84
C LEU A 270 25.78 12.33 6.04
N SER A 271 26.13 13.63 6.08
CA SER A 271 26.98 14.18 7.16
C SER A 271 26.19 14.72 8.35
N THR A 272 25.03 15.34 8.10
CA THR A 272 24.19 15.99 9.11
C THR A 272 22.71 15.59 8.96
N PRO A 273 22.37 14.29 9.00
CA PRO A 273 21.06 13.76 8.60
C PRO A 273 19.88 14.28 9.45
N ARG A 274 20.14 14.75 10.67
CA ARG A 274 19.10 15.28 11.58
C ARG A 274 18.68 16.71 11.26
N THR A 275 19.34 17.39 10.35
CA THR A 275 19.03 18.80 10.01
C THR A 275 17.79 18.91 9.12
N ALA A 276 17.15 20.07 9.16
CA ALA A 276 16.13 20.50 8.22
C ALA A 276 16.55 21.83 7.60
N PRO A 277 16.21 22.13 6.34
CA PRO A 277 16.41 23.45 5.76
C PRO A 277 15.76 24.54 6.62
N ALA A 278 16.43 25.69 6.77
CA ALA A 278 15.93 26.79 7.62
C ALA A 278 14.52 27.26 7.19
N ASN A 279 14.25 27.27 5.89
CA ASN A 279 12.95 27.67 5.35
C ASN A 279 11.80 26.79 5.85
N ASN A 280 12.04 25.47 5.97
CA ASN A 280 11.02 24.53 6.47
C ASN A 280 10.67 24.80 7.94
N ILE A 281 11.66 25.22 8.73
CA ILE A 281 11.46 25.55 10.15
C ILE A 281 10.76 26.92 10.30
N ILE A 282 11.24 27.94 9.57
CA ILE A 282 10.72 29.32 9.66
C ILE A 282 9.27 29.40 9.18
N ASN A 283 8.94 28.67 8.11
CA ASN A 283 7.62 28.65 7.51
C ASN A 283 6.76 27.45 7.97
N ASP A 284 7.17 26.80 9.05
CA ASP A 284 6.45 25.72 9.75
C ASP A 284 5.87 24.68 8.76
N PHE A 285 6.75 24.07 7.96
CA PHE A 285 6.31 23.11 6.96
C PHE A 285 5.67 21.90 7.64
N ALA A 286 4.43 21.62 7.27
CA ALA A 286 3.62 20.56 7.84
C ALA A 286 2.72 19.92 6.78
N ARG A 287 2.12 18.80 7.11
CA ARG A 287 1.10 18.11 6.34
C ARG A 287 0.04 17.56 7.30
N ASP A 288 -1.01 18.35 7.46
CA ASP A 288 -2.13 18.00 8.32
C ASP A 288 -3.30 17.52 7.48
N GLN A 289 -3.87 16.39 7.87
CA GLN A 289 -4.92 15.74 7.11
C GLN A 289 -5.99 15.17 8.03
N THR A 290 -7.24 15.37 7.66
CA THR A 290 -8.37 14.61 8.24
C THR A 290 -9.05 13.78 7.17
N LEU A 291 -9.59 12.64 7.56
CA LEU A 291 -10.35 11.74 6.69
C LEU A 291 -11.51 11.14 7.46
N LYS A 292 -12.67 11.06 6.81
CA LYS A 292 -13.84 10.32 7.28
C LYS A 292 -14.41 9.53 6.12
N ARG A 293 -14.62 8.23 6.30
CA ARG A 293 -15.11 7.33 5.27
C ARG A 293 -16.20 6.41 5.82
N LEU A 294 -17.23 6.21 5.01
CA LEU A 294 -18.26 5.19 5.24
C LEU A 294 -18.35 4.28 4.02
N THR A 295 -18.47 2.98 4.28
CA THR A 295 -18.67 1.96 3.24
C THR A 295 -19.78 1.02 3.69
N LEU A 296 -20.78 0.84 2.86
CA LEU A 296 -21.80 -0.20 3.02
C LEU A 296 -21.54 -1.29 2.00
N GLN A 297 -21.29 -2.50 2.49
CA GLN A 297 -21.01 -3.67 1.66
C GLN A 297 -22.12 -4.71 1.81
N THR A 298 -22.29 -5.50 0.76
CA THR A 298 -23.17 -6.67 0.80
C THR A 298 -22.52 -7.83 0.08
N ARG A 299 -22.77 -9.04 0.59
CA ARG A 299 -22.33 -10.30 0.02
C ARG A 299 -23.53 -11.24 0.01
N TRP A 300 -23.90 -11.73 -1.19
CA TRP A 300 -25.04 -12.62 -1.37
C TRP A 300 -24.64 -13.83 -2.21
N ARG A 301 -24.80 -15.01 -1.63
CA ARG A 301 -24.73 -16.25 -2.36
C ARG A 301 -26.15 -16.55 -2.88
N PHE A 302 -26.33 -16.53 -4.18
CA PHE A 302 -27.61 -16.87 -4.80
C PHE A 302 -27.84 -18.37 -4.83
N ASP A 303 -26.77 -19.12 -5.07
CA ASP A 303 -26.69 -20.57 -5.09
C ASP A 303 -25.23 -21.02 -4.89
N ASP A 304 -24.96 -22.34 -4.95
CA ASP A 304 -23.61 -22.90 -4.75
C ASP A 304 -22.59 -22.44 -5.81
N SER A 305 -23.08 -21.91 -6.92
CA SER A 305 -22.26 -21.49 -8.05
C SER A 305 -22.07 -19.98 -8.19
N THR A 306 -22.93 -19.17 -7.55
CA THR A 306 -23.05 -17.73 -7.85
C THR A 306 -22.97 -16.90 -6.58
N LEU A 307 -21.94 -16.07 -6.51
CA LEU A 307 -21.71 -15.10 -5.42
C LEU A 307 -21.75 -13.68 -5.96
N PHE A 308 -22.57 -12.82 -5.40
CA PHE A 308 -22.59 -11.39 -5.63
C PHE A 308 -21.87 -10.66 -4.48
N GLU A 309 -21.02 -9.71 -4.82
CA GLU A 309 -20.45 -8.75 -3.89
C GLU A 309 -20.69 -7.33 -4.40
N GLY A 310 -21.15 -6.44 -3.52
CA GLY A 310 -21.42 -5.06 -3.85
C GLY A 310 -21.07 -4.12 -2.72
N ALA A 311 -20.74 -2.88 -3.06
CA ALA A 311 -20.45 -1.82 -2.11
C ALA A 311 -20.87 -0.46 -2.64
N ILE A 312 -21.27 0.42 -1.72
CA ILE A 312 -21.32 1.87 -1.94
C ILE A 312 -20.48 2.54 -0.87
N TRP A 313 -19.78 3.60 -1.22
CA TRP A 313 -18.94 4.32 -0.28
C TRP A 313 -18.93 5.82 -0.52
N GLY A 314 -18.52 6.54 0.51
CA GLY A 314 -18.19 7.94 0.39
C GLY A 314 -17.15 8.33 1.45
N TRP A 315 -16.34 9.33 1.13
CA TRP A 315 -15.40 9.94 2.04
C TRP A 315 -15.31 11.44 1.89
N GLU A 316 -14.92 12.08 2.97
CA GLU A 316 -14.51 13.48 3.04
C GLU A 316 -13.06 13.52 3.53
N LYS A 317 -12.24 14.32 2.89
CA LYS A 317 -10.84 14.50 3.26
C LYS A 317 -10.47 15.97 3.21
N SER A 318 -9.80 16.48 4.24
CA SER A 318 -9.16 17.80 4.22
C SER A 318 -7.65 17.66 4.26
N LEU A 319 -6.95 18.55 3.60
CA LEU A 319 -5.50 18.65 3.59
C LEU A 319 -5.09 20.11 3.80
N TYR A 320 -4.40 20.38 4.91
CA TYR A 320 -3.72 21.65 5.17
C TYR A 320 -2.21 21.40 5.15
N HIS A 321 -1.54 21.88 4.09
CA HIS A 321 -0.16 21.53 3.82
C HIS A 321 0.70 22.79 3.55
N PRO A 322 1.14 23.49 4.61
CA PRO A 322 2.09 24.58 4.50
C PRO A 322 3.47 24.02 4.09
N ILE A 323 3.89 24.35 2.90
CA ILE A 323 5.21 24.12 2.34
C ILE A 323 5.74 25.45 1.79
N PHE A 324 6.43 25.50 0.66
CA PHE A 324 6.79 26.76 0.01
C PHE A 324 5.55 27.64 -0.37
N GLN A 325 4.39 27.07 -0.31
CA GLN A 325 3.04 27.66 -0.36
C GLN A 325 2.15 26.90 0.63
N VAL A 326 1.01 27.43 1.01
CA VAL A 326 0.00 26.65 1.72
C VAL A 326 -0.91 25.99 0.68
N VAL A 327 -0.89 24.67 0.60
CA VAL A 327 -1.87 23.86 -0.14
C VAL A 327 -3.01 23.55 0.82
N ASP A 328 -4.22 23.92 0.45
CA ASP A 328 -5.41 23.82 1.27
C ASP A 328 -6.52 23.20 0.40
N GLN A 329 -6.87 21.97 0.73
CA GLN A 329 -7.77 21.16 -0.11
C GLN A 329 -8.86 20.52 0.72
N GLU A 330 -10.07 20.60 0.20
CA GLU A 330 -11.21 19.80 0.66
C GLU A 330 -11.65 18.90 -0.50
N SER A 331 -11.72 17.60 -0.25
CA SER A 331 -12.12 16.63 -1.27
C SER A 331 -13.26 15.75 -0.78
N GLU A 332 -14.18 15.48 -1.70
CA GLU A 332 -15.28 14.55 -1.52
C GLU A 332 -15.24 13.52 -2.64
N THR A 333 -15.38 12.25 -2.29
CA THR A 333 -15.44 11.15 -3.25
C THR A 333 -16.52 10.17 -2.84
N ARG A 334 -17.24 9.67 -3.81
CA ARG A 334 -18.24 8.60 -3.63
C ARG A 334 -18.14 7.60 -4.77
N GLY A 335 -18.67 6.41 -4.54
CA GLY A 335 -18.64 5.39 -5.56
C GLY A 335 -19.49 4.19 -5.27
N ALA A 336 -19.56 3.31 -6.26
CA ALA A 336 -20.25 2.04 -6.20
C ALA A 336 -19.43 0.95 -6.89
N PHE A 337 -19.48 -0.25 -6.37
CA PHE A 337 -18.83 -1.44 -6.90
C PHE A 337 -19.80 -2.60 -6.88
N ALA A 338 -19.80 -3.41 -7.94
CA ALA A 338 -20.57 -4.64 -8.01
C ALA A 338 -19.79 -5.69 -8.78
N ARG A 339 -19.75 -6.92 -8.26
CA ARG A 339 -19.12 -8.07 -8.90
C ARG A 339 -19.93 -9.33 -8.68
N ILE A 340 -19.98 -10.16 -9.69
CA ILE A 340 -20.50 -11.52 -9.61
C ILE A 340 -19.34 -12.49 -9.88
N ASP A 341 -19.13 -13.41 -8.96
CA ASP A 341 -18.26 -14.57 -9.14
C ASP A 341 -19.15 -15.79 -9.44
N TRP A 342 -18.84 -16.51 -10.51
CA TRP A 342 -19.59 -17.68 -10.93
C TRP A 342 -18.66 -18.87 -11.21
N THR A 343 -19.08 -20.06 -10.79
CA THR A 343 -18.38 -21.31 -11.07
C THR A 343 -19.33 -22.32 -11.71
N GLY A 344 -18.88 -23.05 -12.71
CA GLY A 344 -19.73 -24.01 -13.42
C GLY A 344 -19.02 -24.73 -14.55
N THR A 345 -19.74 -25.04 -15.61
CA THR A 345 -19.20 -25.71 -16.80
C THR A 345 -19.57 -24.95 -18.07
N VAL A 346 -18.62 -24.81 -18.98
CA VAL A 346 -18.81 -24.25 -20.32
C VAL A 346 -18.26 -25.27 -21.34
N GLY A 347 -19.12 -25.75 -22.24
CA GLY A 347 -18.73 -26.75 -23.23
C GLY A 347 -18.24 -28.07 -22.62
N GLY A 348 -18.71 -28.42 -21.43
CA GLY A 348 -18.28 -29.64 -20.71
C GLY A 348 -16.99 -29.48 -19.91
N LEU A 349 -16.32 -28.32 -19.95
CA LEU A 349 -15.13 -27.99 -19.17
C LEU A 349 -15.51 -27.13 -17.96
N ARG A 350 -14.87 -27.37 -16.83
CA ARG A 350 -15.02 -26.51 -15.65
C ARG A 350 -14.60 -25.07 -15.98
N ALA A 351 -15.38 -24.11 -15.51
CA ALA A 351 -15.12 -22.70 -15.68
C ALA A 351 -15.38 -21.94 -14.40
N ASP A 352 -14.50 -20.99 -14.09
CA ASP A 352 -14.68 -19.98 -13.05
C ASP A 352 -14.65 -18.62 -13.72
N THR A 353 -15.60 -17.75 -13.44
CA THR A 353 -15.63 -16.40 -14.00
C THR A 353 -15.96 -15.37 -12.95
N PHE A 354 -15.49 -14.16 -13.16
CA PHE A 354 -16.04 -12.98 -12.48
C PHE A 354 -16.26 -11.86 -13.49
N TYR A 355 -17.26 -11.02 -13.22
CA TYR A 355 -17.53 -9.83 -13.98
C TYR A 355 -18.18 -8.78 -13.09
N GLY A 356 -17.95 -7.52 -13.42
CA GLY A 356 -18.44 -6.45 -12.57
C GLY A 356 -18.20 -5.06 -13.13
N LEU A 357 -18.51 -4.10 -12.29
CA LEU A 357 -18.29 -2.67 -12.55
C LEU A 357 -17.84 -1.96 -11.30
N SER A 358 -17.07 -0.89 -11.49
CA SER A 358 -16.69 0.06 -10.46
C SER A 358 -16.91 1.48 -11.00
N TYR A 359 -17.63 2.29 -10.26
CA TYR A 359 -17.86 3.70 -10.56
C TYR A 359 -17.42 4.55 -9.40
N ARG A 360 -16.75 5.66 -9.68
CA ARG A 360 -16.40 6.68 -8.69
C ARG A 360 -16.59 8.06 -9.30
N ASP A 361 -16.99 9.00 -8.47
CA ASP A 361 -17.02 10.41 -8.80
C ASP A 361 -16.61 11.24 -7.59
N GLY A 362 -16.10 12.43 -7.79
CA GLY A 362 -15.72 13.32 -6.71
C GLY A 362 -15.20 14.66 -7.18
N GLN A 363 -15.03 15.53 -6.18
CA GLN A 363 -14.61 16.92 -6.38
C GLN A 363 -13.54 17.29 -5.37
N ILE A 364 -12.70 18.28 -5.76
CA ILE A 364 -11.65 18.85 -4.91
C ILE A 364 -11.70 20.36 -5.03
N ASP A 365 -11.98 21.06 -3.94
CA ASP A 365 -11.69 22.49 -3.79
C ASP A 365 -10.20 22.66 -3.47
N ALA A 366 -9.41 23.17 -4.43
CA ALA A 366 -7.97 23.26 -4.37
C ALA A 366 -7.50 24.71 -4.26
N LEU A 367 -7.31 25.17 -3.04
CA LEU A 367 -6.82 26.53 -2.74
C LEU A 367 -5.30 26.52 -2.50
N ARG A 368 -4.64 27.61 -2.90
CA ARG A 368 -3.22 27.81 -2.57
C ARG A 368 -2.99 29.25 -2.10
N TYR A 369 -2.13 29.38 -1.11
CA TYR A 369 -1.79 30.69 -0.52
C TYR A 369 -0.28 30.83 -0.37
N VAL A 370 0.18 32.07 -0.28
CA VAL A 370 1.54 32.34 0.21
C VAL A 370 1.66 31.79 1.62
N ASN A 371 2.73 31.05 1.89
CA ASN A 371 3.01 30.58 3.25
C ASN A 371 3.65 31.70 4.06
N VAL A 372 3.07 32.04 5.21
CA VAL A 372 3.57 33.05 6.15
C VAL A 372 3.70 32.39 7.54
N GLY A 373 4.85 31.73 7.80
CA GLY A 373 5.10 31.09 9.10
C GLY A 373 4.12 29.94 9.41
N GLY A 374 3.72 29.16 8.41
CA GLY A 374 2.74 28.07 8.54
C GLY A 374 1.30 28.49 8.29
N PHE A 375 1.01 29.79 8.12
CA PHE A 375 -0.35 30.31 7.96
C PHE A 375 -0.65 30.77 6.53
N ARG A 376 -1.96 30.81 6.18
CA ARG A 376 -2.46 31.33 4.91
C ARG A 376 -2.16 32.83 4.80
N GLY A 377 -1.35 33.23 3.81
CA GLY A 377 -1.16 34.60 3.39
C GLY A 377 -2.11 34.97 2.24
N ALA A 378 -1.61 35.67 1.21
CA ALA A 378 -2.39 36.03 0.03
C ALA A 378 -2.77 34.78 -0.78
N LEU A 379 -4.02 34.72 -1.27
CA LEU A 379 -4.51 33.65 -2.14
C LEU A 379 -3.79 33.69 -3.51
N THR A 380 -3.15 32.59 -3.89
CA THR A 380 -2.40 32.45 -5.17
C THR A 380 -3.12 31.63 -6.21
N ALA A 381 -3.91 30.63 -5.80
CA ALA A 381 -4.74 29.82 -6.72
C ALA A 381 -6.09 29.47 -6.06
N ASN A 382 -7.12 29.29 -6.88
CA ASN A 382 -8.45 28.85 -6.49
C ASN A 382 -9.02 27.97 -7.60
N GLY A 383 -8.65 26.70 -7.55
CA GLY A 383 -9.06 25.67 -8.50
C GLY A 383 -10.19 24.82 -7.95
N PHE A 384 -11.11 24.43 -8.82
CA PHE A 384 -12.11 23.42 -8.56
C PHE A 384 -11.90 22.28 -9.57
N GLN A 385 -11.85 21.06 -9.08
CA GLN A 385 -11.49 19.87 -9.84
C GLN A 385 -12.62 18.86 -9.68
N GLU A 386 -13.17 18.37 -10.80
CA GLU A 386 -14.19 17.33 -10.83
C GLU A 386 -13.64 16.12 -11.61
N ALA A 387 -13.76 14.94 -11.06
CA ALA A 387 -13.33 13.71 -11.70
C ALA A 387 -14.38 12.63 -11.57
N ASP A 388 -14.55 11.86 -12.61
CA ASP A 388 -15.27 10.60 -12.56
C ASP A 388 -14.46 9.46 -13.21
N GLY A 389 -14.86 8.23 -12.93
CA GLY A 389 -14.29 7.03 -13.53
C GLY A 389 -15.25 5.86 -13.48
N LEU A 390 -15.33 5.15 -14.60
CA LEU A 390 -16.09 3.93 -14.76
C LEU A 390 -15.17 2.83 -15.29
N ASP A 391 -15.15 1.69 -14.63
CA ASP A 391 -14.51 0.46 -15.10
C ASP A 391 -15.56 -0.66 -15.18
N VAL A 392 -15.64 -1.32 -16.34
CA VAL A 392 -16.40 -2.56 -16.53
C VAL A 392 -15.42 -3.66 -16.85
N PHE A 393 -15.49 -4.78 -16.16
CA PHE A 393 -14.47 -5.80 -16.23
C PHE A 393 -15.05 -7.22 -16.19
N ALA A 394 -14.31 -8.16 -16.81
CA ALA A 394 -14.62 -9.58 -16.73
C ALA A 394 -13.33 -10.42 -16.89
N GLU A 395 -13.28 -11.56 -16.20
CA GLU A 395 -12.25 -12.58 -16.40
C GLU A 395 -12.90 -13.97 -16.30
N GLY A 396 -12.55 -14.86 -17.23
CA GLY A 396 -12.92 -16.25 -17.21
C GLY A 396 -11.69 -17.14 -17.16
N ARG A 397 -11.76 -18.23 -16.40
CA ARG A 397 -10.81 -19.33 -16.35
C ARG A 397 -11.50 -20.58 -16.82
N LEU A 398 -10.97 -21.20 -17.89
CA LEU A 398 -11.45 -22.44 -18.45
C LEU A 398 -10.43 -23.55 -18.18
N PHE A 399 -10.84 -24.58 -17.44
CA PHE A 399 -9.97 -25.70 -17.08
C PHE A 399 -9.99 -26.73 -18.20
N VAL A 400 -8.95 -26.71 -19.04
CA VAL A 400 -8.78 -27.66 -20.15
C VAL A 400 -8.29 -29.03 -19.68
N SER A 401 -7.79 -29.10 -18.44
CA SER A 401 -7.57 -30.33 -17.68
C SER A 401 -7.72 -30.01 -16.19
N ASP A 402 -7.68 -31.00 -15.31
CA ASP A 402 -7.75 -30.81 -13.85
C ASP A 402 -6.63 -29.88 -13.31
N ARG A 403 -5.54 -29.73 -14.05
CA ARG A 403 -4.34 -29.01 -13.64
C ARG A 403 -4.01 -27.77 -14.46
N LEU A 404 -4.66 -27.56 -15.60
CA LEU A 404 -4.36 -26.44 -16.50
C LEU A 404 -5.60 -25.61 -16.76
N ALA A 405 -5.55 -24.35 -16.38
CA ALA A 405 -6.55 -23.34 -16.69
C ALA A 405 -6.01 -22.34 -17.72
N LEU A 406 -6.79 -22.06 -18.73
CA LEU A 406 -6.62 -20.93 -19.63
C LEU A 406 -7.42 -19.77 -19.11
N VAL A 407 -6.85 -18.58 -19.13
CA VAL A 407 -7.47 -17.37 -18.60
C VAL A 407 -7.59 -16.33 -19.70
N ALA A 408 -8.77 -15.75 -19.81
CA ALA A 408 -9.04 -14.64 -20.71
C ALA A 408 -9.93 -13.61 -20.00
N GLY A 409 -9.63 -12.35 -20.18
CA GLY A 409 -10.39 -11.28 -19.55
C GLY A 409 -10.00 -9.91 -20.08
N GLY A 410 -10.56 -8.89 -19.47
CA GLY A 410 -10.21 -7.51 -19.75
C GLY A 410 -11.14 -6.53 -19.05
N SER A 411 -10.79 -5.25 -19.13
CA SER A 411 -11.63 -4.15 -18.69
C SER A 411 -11.77 -3.09 -19.77
N PHE A 412 -12.94 -2.46 -19.77
CA PHE A 412 -13.17 -1.18 -20.43
C PHE A 412 -13.23 -0.11 -19.37
N GLY A 413 -12.47 0.96 -19.52
CA GLY A 413 -12.42 2.08 -18.61
C GLY A 413 -12.69 3.41 -19.31
N ARG A 414 -13.33 4.32 -18.58
CA ARG A 414 -13.48 5.73 -18.92
C ARG A 414 -13.17 6.59 -17.71
N ALA A 415 -12.53 7.73 -17.92
CA ALA A 415 -12.30 8.73 -16.87
C ALA A 415 -12.40 10.13 -17.43
N THR A 416 -13.01 11.05 -16.67
CA THR A 416 -13.06 12.48 -16.98
C THR A 416 -12.26 13.28 -15.98
N ARG A 417 -11.76 14.45 -16.40
CA ARG A 417 -11.06 15.42 -15.56
C ARG A 417 -11.46 16.81 -16.00
N ASP A 418 -12.23 17.51 -15.18
CA ASP A 418 -12.66 18.89 -15.41
C ASP A 418 -12.02 19.84 -14.41
N TYR A 419 -11.46 20.93 -14.88
CA TYR A 419 -10.81 21.95 -14.07
C TYR A 419 -11.41 23.33 -14.30
N VAL A 420 -11.77 23.99 -13.22
CA VAL A 420 -12.25 25.37 -13.22
C VAL A 420 -11.31 26.23 -12.37
N ASP A 421 -10.62 27.17 -12.98
CA ASP A 421 -9.88 28.22 -12.28
C ASP A 421 -10.82 29.39 -11.97
N ARG A 422 -11.25 29.50 -10.70
CA ARG A 422 -12.18 30.55 -10.26
C ARG A 422 -11.56 31.96 -10.23
N ARG A 423 -10.25 32.07 -10.52
CA ARG A 423 -9.54 33.35 -10.65
C ARG A 423 -9.32 33.77 -12.11
N ASN A 424 -9.20 32.81 -13.01
CA ASN A 424 -8.97 33.06 -14.43
C ASN A 424 -9.65 32.00 -15.29
N ALA A 425 -10.84 32.30 -15.79
CA ALA A 425 -11.61 31.37 -16.57
C ALA A 425 -10.92 30.93 -17.89
N LEU A 426 -9.87 31.62 -18.35
CA LEU A 426 -9.07 31.18 -19.51
C LEU A 426 -8.22 29.92 -19.23
N ASN A 427 -8.06 29.55 -17.96
CA ASN A 427 -7.38 28.33 -17.55
C ASN A 427 -8.34 27.14 -17.36
N ASN A 428 -9.65 27.33 -17.58
CA ASN A 428 -10.61 26.25 -17.49
C ASN A 428 -10.40 25.30 -18.66
N ASP A 429 -10.32 24.01 -18.34
CA ASP A 429 -10.15 22.97 -19.36
C ASP A 429 -10.57 21.61 -18.77
N GLY A 430 -10.66 20.61 -19.64
CA GLY A 430 -11.01 19.25 -19.27
C GLY A 430 -10.51 18.24 -20.28
N ILE A 431 -10.46 16.98 -19.88
CA ILE A 431 -10.02 15.89 -20.74
C ILE A 431 -10.74 14.59 -20.38
N ASP A 432 -11.14 13.85 -21.42
CA ASP A 432 -11.71 12.51 -21.33
C ASP A 432 -10.70 11.47 -21.77
N TYR A 433 -10.67 10.34 -21.08
CA TYR A 433 -9.86 9.18 -21.40
C TYR A 433 -10.75 7.95 -21.53
N GLU A 434 -10.49 7.13 -22.55
CA GLU A 434 -11.15 5.83 -22.74
C GLU A 434 -10.11 4.77 -23.09
N TRP A 435 -10.30 3.55 -22.58
CA TRP A 435 -9.35 2.46 -22.85
C TRP A 435 -10.01 1.09 -22.77
N PHE A 436 -9.36 0.13 -23.43
CA PHE A 436 -9.65 -1.29 -23.28
C PHE A 436 -8.37 -2.03 -22.89
N SER A 437 -8.41 -2.80 -21.83
CA SER A 437 -7.27 -3.54 -21.25
C SER A 437 -7.52 -5.03 -21.32
N PRO A 438 -7.10 -5.73 -22.41
CA PRO A 438 -7.23 -7.18 -22.52
C PRO A 438 -6.18 -7.91 -21.67
N ARG A 439 -6.52 -9.14 -21.28
CA ARG A 439 -5.66 -10.07 -20.58
C ARG A 439 -5.81 -11.48 -21.09
N LEU A 440 -4.66 -12.16 -21.28
CA LEU A 440 -4.60 -13.59 -21.55
C LEU A 440 -3.59 -14.22 -20.59
N GLY A 441 -3.88 -15.43 -20.12
CA GLY A 441 -2.99 -16.10 -19.20
C GLY A 441 -3.22 -17.60 -19.15
N LEU A 442 -2.33 -18.27 -18.45
CA LEU A 442 -2.44 -19.68 -18.11
C LEU A 442 -1.98 -19.91 -16.67
N LEU A 443 -2.59 -20.89 -16.03
CA LEU A 443 -2.23 -21.34 -14.69
C LEU A 443 -2.18 -22.87 -14.71
N TRP A 444 -1.01 -23.43 -14.42
CA TRP A 444 -0.82 -24.86 -14.24
C TRP A 444 -0.51 -25.17 -12.77
N GLU A 445 -1.11 -26.25 -12.26
CA GLU A 445 -0.91 -26.70 -10.89
C GLU A 445 -0.46 -28.16 -10.86
N SER A 446 0.62 -28.44 -10.12
CA SER A 446 1.11 -29.78 -9.90
C SER A 446 0.28 -30.53 -8.83
N GLU A 447 0.50 -31.84 -8.67
CA GLU A 447 -0.20 -32.67 -7.67
C GLU A 447 0.09 -32.23 -6.22
N ASP A 448 1.26 -31.70 -5.96
CA ASP A 448 1.69 -31.19 -4.67
C ASP A 448 1.36 -29.71 -4.44
N GLY A 449 0.54 -29.08 -5.34
CA GLY A 449 0.04 -27.72 -5.22
C GLY A 449 1.03 -26.63 -5.65
N ALA A 450 2.18 -26.99 -6.22
CA ALA A 450 3.06 -25.99 -6.83
C ALA A 450 2.45 -25.50 -8.15
N GLN A 451 2.59 -24.21 -8.42
CA GLN A 451 1.98 -23.55 -9.57
C GLN A 451 3.03 -22.95 -10.50
N VAL A 452 2.73 -22.97 -11.79
CA VAL A 452 3.39 -22.19 -12.83
C VAL A 452 2.33 -21.35 -13.51
N PHE A 453 2.59 -20.08 -13.69
CA PHE A 453 1.69 -19.14 -14.34
C PHE A 453 2.41 -18.32 -15.40
N ALA A 454 1.67 -17.87 -16.38
CA ALA A 454 2.10 -16.89 -17.35
C ALA A 454 0.91 -16.02 -17.76
N ASN A 455 1.15 -14.75 -18.03
CA ASN A 455 0.14 -13.88 -18.62
C ASN A 455 0.75 -12.75 -19.47
N VAL A 456 -0.10 -12.21 -20.34
CA VAL A 456 0.13 -10.97 -21.05
C VAL A 456 -1.09 -10.09 -20.82
N THR A 457 -0.87 -8.87 -20.33
CA THR A 457 -1.93 -7.94 -19.95
C THR A 457 -1.58 -6.54 -20.41
N ARG A 458 -2.55 -5.82 -20.96
CA ARG A 458 -2.49 -4.37 -21.14
C ARG A 458 -3.00 -3.69 -19.86
N SER A 459 -2.28 -2.71 -19.35
CA SER A 459 -2.70 -1.83 -18.26
C SER A 459 -2.63 -0.38 -18.70
N VAL A 460 -3.60 0.41 -18.25
CA VAL A 460 -3.73 1.81 -18.64
C VAL A 460 -3.99 2.66 -17.41
N GLU A 461 -3.33 3.83 -17.35
CA GLU A 461 -3.45 4.73 -16.22
C GLU A 461 -3.65 6.17 -16.70
N PRO A 462 -4.84 6.76 -16.47
CA PRO A 462 -5.08 8.16 -16.73
C PRO A 462 -4.35 9.05 -15.71
N PRO A 463 -3.95 10.28 -16.08
CA PRO A 463 -3.36 11.24 -15.15
C PRO A 463 -4.30 11.61 -14.00
N ALA A 464 -3.73 11.83 -12.82
CA ALA A 464 -4.38 12.50 -11.70
C ALA A 464 -4.13 14.02 -11.76
N TYR A 465 -4.90 14.82 -11.02
CA TYR A 465 -4.77 16.28 -11.02
C TYR A 465 -3.39 16.80 -10.65
N GLY A 466 -2.64 16.08 -9.82
CA GLY A 466 -1.26 16.41 -9.50
C GLY A 466 -0.33 16.44 -10.71
N ALA A 467 -0.71 15.75 -11.81
CA ALA A 467 0.00 15.78 -13.08
C ALA A 467 -0.56 16.81 -14.08
N LEU A 468 -1.86 17.11 -14.01
CA LEU A 468 -2.57 17.99 -14.94
C LEU A 468 -2.51 19.47 -14.52
N VAL A 469 -2.49 19.77 -13.20
CA VAL A 469 -2.42 21.14 -12.66
C VAL A 469 -1.08 21.35 -11.93
N GLN A 470 -0.02 21.44 -12.72
CA GLN A 470 1.36 21.40 -12.22
C GLN A 470 1.80 22.72 -11.56
N ALA A 471 1.38 23.87 -12.10
CA ALA A 471 1.73 25.18 -11.57
C ALA A 471 0.50 26.08 -11.52
N PRO A 472 0.31 26.86 -10.43
CA PRO A 472 -0.87 27.71 -10.24
C PRO A 472 -1.09 28.76 -11.34
N LEU A 473 -0.01 29.19 -11.99
CA LEU A 473 -0.05 30.24 -13.02
C LEU A 473 -0.24 29.68 -14.44
N VAL A 474 -0.06 28.37 -14.63
CA VAL A 474 -0.15 27.70 -15.94
C VAL A 474 -1.54 27.12 -16.17
N GLY A 475 -2.29 26.83 -15.08
CA GLY A 475 -3.61 26.21 -15.17
C GLY A 475 -3.55 24.72 -15.53
N PHE A 476 -4.55 24.25 -16.22
CA PHE A 476 -4.66 22.87 -16.67
C PHE A 476 -3.72 22.61 -17.85
N THR A 477 -2.93 21.53 -17.77
CA THR A 477 -1.98 21.12 -18.80
C THR A 477 -2.29 19.67 -19.16
N PRO A 478 -2.99 19.41 -20.27
CA PRO A 478 -3.28 18.05 -20.70
C PRO A 478 -2.01 17.24 -20.91
N ILE A 479 -1.99 16.03 -20.41
CA ILE A 479 -0.97 15.02 -20.71
C ILE A 479 -1.66 13.71 -21.08
N ASP A 480 -0.95 12.87 -21.83
CA ASP A 480 -1.49 11.63 -22.35
C ASP A 480 -1.65 10.56 -21.25
N ILE A 481 -2.51 9.61 -21.53
CA ILE A 481 -2.68 8.40 -20.74
C ILE A 481 -1.41 7.53 -20.83
N GLN A 482 -1.03 6.92 -19.75
CA GLN A 482 0.05 5.93 -19.71
C GLN A 482 -0.49 4.56 -20.11
N ASP A 483 0.16 3.88 -21.06
CA ASP A 483 -0.24 2.59 -21.63
C ASP A 483 0.89 1.56 -21.53
N ALA A 484 0.63 0.42 -20.94
CA ALA A 484 1.66 -0.60 -20.73
C ALA A 484 1.19 -1.99 -21.16
N TRP A 485 2.03 -2.70 -21.91
CA TRP A 485 1.91 -4.13 -22.16
C TRP A 485 2.92 -4.87 -21.29
N THR A 486 2.40 -5.71 -20.40
CA THR A 486 3.21 -6.50 -19.47
C THR A 486 3.07 -7.98 -19.78
N ALA A 487 4.20 -8.67 -19.96
CA ALA A 487 4.30 -10.12 -19.96
C ALA A 487 5.00 -10.58 -18.68
N GLU A 488 4.46 -11.61 -18.04
CA GLU A 488 5.10 -12.22 -16.88
C GLU A 488 4.99 -13.74 -16.92
N VAL A 489 5.98 -14.40 -16.33
CA VAL A 489 5.99 -15.83 -16.06
C VAL A 489 6.55 -16.07 -14.67
N GLY A 490 5.96 -16.99 -13.93
CA GLY A 490 6.43 -17.28 -12.59
C GLY A 490 6.02 -18.65 -12.08
N THR A 491 6.57 -18.97 -10.93
CA THR A 491 6.24 -20.17 -10.17
C THR A 491 6.16 -19.85 -8.69
N ARG A 492 5.23 -20.47 -8.02
CA ARG A 492 5.09 -20.41 -6.56
C ARG A 492 4.71 -21.80 -6.05
N GLY A 493 5.12 -22.08 -4.82
CA GLY A 493 4.84 -23.38 -4.26
C GLY A 493 5.42 -23.56 -2.87
N ARG A 494 5.11 -24.73 -2.31
CA ARG A 494 5.70 -25.24 -1.08
C ARG A 494 5.99 -26.72 -1.25
N ARG A 495 7.21 -27.11 -0.89
CA ARG A 495 7.60 -28.52 -0.86
C ARG A 495 8.36 -28.81 0.45
N GLY A 496 7.70 -29.52 1.34
CA GLY A 496 8.24 -29.77 2.66
C GLY A 496 8.53 -28.47 3.43
N ALA A 497 9.79 -28.24 3.77
CA ALA A 497 10.27 -27.11 4.55
C ALA A 497 10.48 -25.84 3.71
N LEU A 498 10.40 -25.92 2.40
CA LEU A 498 10.71 -24.82 1.47
C LEU A 498 9.44 -24.28 0.83
N ALA A 499 9.23 -22.96 0.91
CA ALA A 499 8.24 -22.24 0.12
C ALA A 499 8.93 -21.20 -0.76
N TRP A 500 8.41 -20.97 -1.96
CA TRP A 500 8.99 -20.04 -2.92
C TRP A 500 7.92 -19.27 -3.69
N ASP A 501 8.30 -18.08 -4.14
CA ASP A 501 7.61 -17.25 -5.13
C ASP A 501 8.69 -16.67 -6.04
N PHE A 502 8.62 -16.93 -7.33
CA PHE A 502 9.58 -16.45 -8.31
C PHE A 502 8.85 -15.98 -9.56
N THR A 503 9.14 -14.75 -9.99
CA THR A 503 8.51 -14.15 -11.16
C THR A 503 9.54 -13.39 -11.98
N VAL A 504 9.47 -13.54 -13.29
CA VAL A 504 10.16 -12.70 -14.28
C VAL A 504 9.11 -11.94 -15.06
N TYR A 505 9.32 -10.65 -15.24
CA TYR A 505 8.38 -9.78 -15.96
C TYR A 505 9.10 -8.81 -16.90
N ARG A 506 8.36 -8.37 -17.91
CA ARG A 506 8.75 -7.26 -18.79
C ARG A 506 7.52 -6.46 -19.18
N SER A 507 7.58 -5.15 -18.96
CA SER A 507 6.56 -4.18 -19.36
C SER A 507 7.17 -3.22 -20.37
N ARG A 508 6.49 -3.00 -21.48
CA ARG A 508 6.74 -1.89 -22.40
C ARG A 508 5.69 -0.84 -22.13
N ILE A 509 6.11 0.38 -21.85
CA ILE A 509 5.24 1.48 -21.49
C ILE A 509 5.41 2.57 -22.52
N ASP A 510 4.31 2.99 -23.14
CA ASP A 510 4.24 4.14 -24.02
C ASP A 510 3.53 5.28 -23.25
N GLY A 511 4.04 6.51 -23.33
CA GLY A 511 3.52 7.66 -22.62
C GLY A 511 3.67 7.60 -21.09
N GLU A 512 4.76 6.97 -20.56
CA GLU A 512 4.94 6.90 -19.12
C GLU A 512 4.94 8.28 -18.48
N ILE A 513 4.08 8.43 -17.44
CA ILE A 513 3.95 9.69 -16.72
C ILE A 513 5.07 9.78 -15.68
N LEU A 514 6.08 10.56 -15.97
CA LEU A 514 7.24 10.78 -15.13
C LEU A 514 7.22 12.19 -14.53
N ASN A 515 7.90 12.35 -13.40
CA ASN A 515 7.92 13.58 -12.62
C ASN A 515 9.36 13.93 -12.23
N PHE A 516 9.69 15.22 -12.14
CA PHE A 516 10.99 15.68 -11.67
C PHE A 516 10.88 16.97 -10.85
N ILE A 517 11.78 17.14 -9.90
CA ILE A 517 11.89 18.37 -9.12
C ILE A 517 12.59 19.44 -9.98
N VAL A 518 11.92 20.58 -10.15
CA VAL A 518 12.44 21.74 -10.88
C VAL A 518 13.36 22.57 -9.97
N GLY A 519 13.00 22.74 -8.72
CA GLY A 519 13.77 23.49 -7.73
C GLY A 519 13.12 23.43 -6.33
N PRO A 520 13.81 23.93 -5.30
CA PRO A 520 13.40 23.73 -3.90
C PRO A 520 12.05 24.37 -3.52
N ASN A 521 11.62 25.39 -4.25
CA ASN A 521 10.37 26.12 -3.98
C ASN A 521 9.47 26.20 -5.22
N ILE A 522 9.65 25.27 -6.14
CA ILE A 522 8.89 25.18 -7.39
C ILE A 522 8.17 23.82 -7.39
N PRO A 523 6.89 23.77 -7.77
CA PRO A 523 6.20 22.50 -7.92
C PRO A 523 6.97 21.56 -8.85
N ALA A 524 6.91 20.28 -8.56
CA ALA A 524 7.45 19.27 -9.48
C ALA A 524 6.73 19.36 -10.83
N ALA A 525 7.46 19.11 -11.89
CA ALA A 525 6.89 19.05 -13.24
C ALA A 525 6.69 17.60 -13.67
N THR A 526 5.64 17.37 -14.47
CA THR A 526 5.28 16.07 -15.01
C THR A 526 5.34 16.09 -16.53
N PHE A 527 5.71 14.98 -17.15
CA PHE A 527 5.75 14.81 -18.60
C PHE A 527 5.46 13.35 -18.96
N ASN A 528 5.06 13.08 -20.20
CA ASN A 528 5.02 11.74 -20.76
C ASN A 528 6.37 11.43 -21.42
N ALA A 529 6.98 10.30 -21.03
CA ALA A 529 8.10 9.73 -21.78
C ALA A 529 7.58 8.98 -23.00
N ASP A 530 8.28 9.07 -24.14
CA ASP A 530 7.83 8.41 -25.38
C ASP A 530 7.70 6.91 -25.18
N ARG A 531 8.76 6.28 -24.67
CA ARG A 531 8.78 4.85 -24.36
C ARG A 531 9.78 4.51 -23.27
N THR A 532 9.34 3.59 -22.39
CA THR A 532 10.21 2.99 -21.38
C THR A 532 10.01 1.47 -21.32
N ILE A 533 11.02 0.77 -20.79
CA ILE A 533 10.95 -0.66 -20.48
C ILE A 533 11.15 -0.82 -18.98
N HIS A 534 10.24 -1.56 -18.35
CA HIS A 534 10.41 -2.03 -16.98
C HIS A 534 10.49 -3.55 -16.99
N GLN A 535 11.65 -4.10 -16.68
CA GLN A 535 11.82 -5.56 -16.61
C GLN A 535 12.56 -5.94 -15.34
N GLY A 536 12.30 -7.15 -14.86
CA GLY A 536 12.93 -7.59 -13.63
C GLY A 536 12.61 -9.01 -13.20
N ILE A 537 13.19 -9.35 -12.06
CA ILE A 537 13.04 -10.62 -11.37
C ILE A 537 12.61 -10.33 -9.94
N GLU A 538 11.61 -11.05 -9.47
CA GLU A 538 11.12 -11.01 -8.10
C GLU A 538 11.25 -12.41 -7.51
N ALA A 539 11.92 -12.54 -6.37
CA ALA A 539 12.13 -13.82 -5.70
C ALA A 539 11.86 -13.72 -4.20
N GLY A 540 11.06 -14.61 -3.69
CA GLY A 540 10.79 -14.85 -2.27
C GLY A 540 11.07 -16.29 -1.91
N LEU A 541 11.71 -16.51 -0.75
CA LEU A 541 12.03 -17.81 -0.23
C LEU A 541 11.81 -17.86 1.27
N ASP A 542 10.97 -18.79 1.73
CA ASP A 542 10.85 -19.15 3.14
C ASP A 542 11.36 -20.59 3.32
N TRP A 543 12.42 -20.76 4.11
CA TRP A 543 13.02 -22.05 4.36
C TRP A 543 13.08 -22.36 5.86
N ARG A 544 12.28 -23.35 6.28
CA ARG A 544 12.38 -23.90 7.63
C ARG A 544 13.57 -24.84 7.67
N LEU A 545 14.65 -24.39 8.32
CA LEU A 545 15.90 -25.14 8.39
C LEU A 545 15.68 -26.44 9.20
N PRO A 546 16.26 -27.57 8.75
CA PRO A 546 16.13 -28.84 9.45
C PRO A 546 17.02 -28.92 10.71
N ALA A 547 17.65 -27.81 11.09
CA ALA A 547 18.51 -27.70 12.27
C ALA A 547 17.74 -27.05 13.41
N GLU A 548 17.94 -27.53 14.63
CA GLU A 548 17.48 -26.93 15.87
C GLU A 548 18.69 -26.37 16.63
N ILE A 549 18.55 -25.19 17.18
CA ILE A 549 19.58 -24.58 18.05
C ILE A 549 18.94 -24.38 19.43
N ALA A 550 19.50 -25.00 20.45
CA ALA A 550 19.00 -24.92 21.82
C ALA A 550 17.47 -25.14 21.85
N ASP A 551 17.00 -26.26 21.31
CA ASP A 551 15.58 -26.67 21.20
C ASP A 551 14.67 -25.72 20.42
N GLY A 552 15.23 -24.69 19.76
CA GLY A 552 14.50 -23.73 19.00
C GLY A 552 14.53 -24.01 17.48
N SER A 553 13.39 -23.82 16.81
CA SER A 553 13.26 -23.94 15.36
C SER A 553 13.78 -22.70 14.64
N LEU A 554 14.27 -22.88 13.41
CA LEU A 554 14.83 -21.84 12.56
C LEU A 554 14.04 -21.67 11.26
N LEU A 555 13.63 -20.43 10.96
CA LEU A 555 13.03 -20.04 9.69
C LEU A 555 13.90 -18.96 9.03
N LEU A 556 14.44 -19.27 7.87
CA LEU A 556 15.12 -18.29 7.01
C LEU A 556 14.13 -17.76 5.97
N ARG A 557 13.88 -16.46 5.98
CA ARG A 557 13.11 -15.75 4.96
C ARG A 557 14.04 -14.86 4.15
N GLN A 558 13.90 -14.89 2.84
CA GLN A 558 14.68 -14.06 1.93
C GLN A 558 13.77 -13.48 0.86
N THR A 559 14.02 -12.22 0.50
CA THR A 559 13.43 -11.58 -0.68
C THR A 559 14.53 -10.90 -1.48
N TRP A 560 14.43 -11.02 -2.79
CA TRP A 560 15.31 -10.35 -3.73
C TRP A 560 14.50 -9.83 -4.91
N ALA A 561 14.84 -8.61 -5.34
CA ALA A 561 14.30 -8.03 -6.55
C ALA A 561 15.46 -7.48 -7.39
N PHE A 562 15.43 -7.79 -8.68
CA PHE A 562 16.22 -7.16 -9.72
C PHE A 562 15.32 -6.32 -10.61
N SER A 563 15.71 -5.08 -10.90
CA SER A 563 14.94 -4.13 -11.69
C SER A 563 15.85 -3.44 -12.70
N ASP A 564 15.54 -3.59 -13.98
CA ASP A 564 16.17 -2.87 -15.09
C ASP A 564 15.10 -2.03 -15.79
N PHE A 565 15.11 -0.73 -15.50
CA PHE A 565 14.15 0.24 -16.01
C PHE A 565 14.88 1.33 -16.76
N HIS A 566 14.52 1.54 -18.02
CA HIS A 566 15.24 2.45 -18.89
C HIS A 566 14.34 3.07 -19.98
N PHE A 567 14.75 4.21 -20.51
CA PHE A 567 14.20 4.78 -21.73
C PHE A 567 14.54 3.91 -22.94
N VAL A 568 13.80 4.07 -24.04
CA VAL A 568 14.09 3.43 -25.33
C VAL A 568 14.11 4.46 -26.41
N ASP A 569 15.28 4.72 -26.98
CA ASP A 569 15.51 5.69 -28.07
C ASP A 569 14.91 7.09 -27.77
N ASP A 570 14.91 7.50 -26.49
CA ASP A 570 14.38 8.81 -26.08
C ASP A 570 15.22 9.94 -26.69
N ALA A 571 14.54 10.96 -27.24
CA ALA A 571 15.19 12.07 -27.93
C ALA A 571 16.15 12.90 -27.05
N ARG A 572 15.93 12.90 -25.72
CA ARG A 572 16.71 13.66 -24.75
C ARG A 572 17.66 12.79 -23.95
N TRP A 573 17.24 11.60 -23.55
CA TRP A 573 17.95 10.73 -22.61
C TRP A 573 18.41 9.40 -23.22
N GLY A 574 18.14 9.13 -24.51
CA GLY A 574 18.56 7.89 -25.18
C GLY A 574 18.00 6.65 -24.50
N ASP A 575 18.89 5.76 -24.07
CA ASP A 575 18.57 4.52 -23.33
C ASP A 575 18.97 4.59 -21.86
N ASN A 576 18.99 5.80 -21.29
CA ASN A 576 19.38 6.00 -19.88
C ASN A 576 18.45 5.22 -18.93
N THR A 577 19.05 4.75 -17.83
CA THR A 577 18.32 4.12 -16.73
C THR A 577 17.39 5.12 -16.04
N LEU A 578 16.17 4.70 -15.73
CA LEU A 578 15.24 5.51 -14.94
C LEU A 578 15.77 5.69 -13.51
N PRO A 579 15.76 6.93 -12.98
CA PRO A 579 16.26 7.20 -11.64
C PRO A 579 15.36 6.63 -10.56
N VAL A 580 15.86 6.62 -9.31
CA VAL A 580 15.14 6.30 -8.06
C VAL A 580 14.97 4.79 -7.79
N VAL A 581 14.96 3.94 -8.79
CA VAL A 581 14.85 2.49 -8.60
C VAL A 581 16.20 1.84 -8.38
N PRO A 582 16.41 1.14 -7.25
CA PRO A 582 17.58 0.29 -7.09
C PRO A 582 17.53 -0.89 -8.07
N GLU A 583 18.64 -1.13 -8.75
CA GLU A 583 18.79 -2.30 -9.62
C GLU A 583 18.65 -3.61 -8.83
N HIS A 584 19.24 -3.66 -7.62
CA HIS A 584 19.16 -4.81 -6.74
C HIS A 584 18.73 -4.42 -5.33
N GLN A 585 17.69 -5.09 -4.83
CA GLN A 585 17.25 -5.03 -3.44
C GLN A 585 17.26 -6.44 -2.85
N TYR A 586 17.85 -6.59 -1.68
CA TYR A 586 17.87 -7.85 -0.95
C TYR A 586 17.47 -7.63 0.51
N ARG A 587 16.70 -8.57 1.03
CA ARG A 587 16.37 -8.63 2.45
C ARG A 587 16.41 -10.08 2.94
N ALA A 588 16.94 -10.29 4.13
CA ALA A 588 16.88 -11.58 4.80
C ALA A 588 16.56 -11.42 6.29
N GLU A 589 15.81 -12.38 6.80
CA GLU A 589 15.47 -12.54 8.23
C GLU A 589 15.71 -14.00 8.62
N LEU A 590 16.42 -14.23 9.72
CA LEU A 590 16.58 -15.56 10.32
C LEU A 590 15.84 -15.59 11.66
N THR A 591 14.66 -16.19 11.69
CA THR A 591 13.87 -16.27 12.92
C THR A 591 14.17 -17.55 13.67
N TRP A 592 14.66 -17.41 14.89
CA TRP A 592 14.76 -18.49 15.86
C TRP A 592 13.59 -18.40 16.85
N ARG A 593 12.90 -19.52 17.06
CA ARG A 593 11.78 -19.63 18.00
C ARG A 593 11.99 -20.80 18.95
N HIS A 594 12.02 -20.51 20.25
CA HIS A 594 12.13 -21.49 21.30
C HIS A 594 10.76 -21.88 21.87
N PRO A 595 10.52 -23.13 22.30
CA PRO A 595 9.24 -23.55 22.86
C PRO A 595 8.81 -22.77 24.13
N SER A 596 9.75 -22.14 24.87
CA SER A 596 9.42 -21.25 25.98
C SER A 596 8.66 -19.97 25.60
N GLY A 597 8.53 -19.67 24.30
CA GLY A 597 7.96 -18.43 23.81
C GLY A 597 8.98 -17.34 23.47
N LEU A 598 10.29 -17.58 23.72
CA LEU A 598 11.35 -16.66 23.29
C LEU A 598 11.52 -16.74 21.76
N PHE A 599 11.67 -15.60 21.11
CA PHE A 599 12.04 -15.52 19.71
C PHE A 599 13.06 -14.41 19.46
N VAL A 600 13.93 -14.64 18.47
CA VAL A 600 14.93 -13.67 18.01
C VAL A 600 15.02 -13.73 16.48
N THR A 601 14.99 -12.57 15.84
CA THR A 601 15.00 -12.43 14.38
C THR A 601 16.02 -11.36 13.97
N PRO A 602 17.30 -11.69 13.81
CA PRO A 602 18.24 -10.82 13.09
C PRO A 602 17.80 -10.65 11.65
N SER A 603 18.06 -9.47 11.10
CA SER A 603 17.69 -9.11 9.75
C SER A 603 18.75 -8.25 9.08
N VAL A 604 18.81 -8.34 7.75
CA VAL A 604 19.55 -7.43 6.88
C VAL A 604 18.63 -6.88 5.80
N GLU A 605 18.74 -5.58 5.56
CA GLU A 605 18.18 -4.90 4.40
C GLU A 605 19.35 -4.31 3.60
N TRP A 606 19.47 -4.67 2.33
CA TRP A 606 20.61 -4.32 1.52
C TRP A 606 20.19 -3.79 0.15
N ARG A 607 20.46 -2.50 -0.08
CA ARG A 607 20.45 -1.90 -1.39
C ARG A 607 21.85 -2.08 -1.98
N ILE A 608 22.00 -3.09 -2.83
CA ILE A 608 23.31 -3.61 -3.27
C ILE A 608 24.04 -2.63 -4.19
N SER A 609 23.29 -1.92 -5.05
CA SER A 609 23.83 -1.00 -6.05
C SER A 609 23.52 0.46 -5.74
N ASP A 610 24.38 1.37 -6.18
CA ASP A 610 24.10 2.79 -6.20
C ASP A 610 22.96 3.09 -7.19
N VAL A 611 22.14 4.11 -6.89
CA VAL A 611 20.91 4.40 -7.62
C VAL A 611 21.00 5.76 -8.30
N TRP A 612 20.67 5.84 -9.60
CA TRP A 612 20.60 7.09 -10.34
C TRP A 612 19.60 8.06 -9.75
N VAL A 613 20.00 9.33 -9.65
CA VAL A 613 19.21 10.43 -9.10
C VAL A 613 18.54 11.25 -10.20
N ASP A 614 19.16 11.28 -11.37
CA ASP A 614 18.73 12.13 -12.48
C ASP A 614 18.55 11.32 -13.77
N TYR A 615 17.65 11.81 -14.62
CA TYR A 615 17.37 11.21 -15.92
C TYR A 615 18.59 11.24 -16.87
N ALA A 616 19.51 12.21 -16.69
CA ALA A 616 20.76 12.28 -17.44
C ALA A 616 21.82 11.28 -16.99
N ASN A 617 21.57 10.51 -15.92
CA ASN A 617 22.49 9.54 -15.32
C ASN A 617 23.85 10.13 -14.94
N THR A 618 23.87 11.27 -14.25
CA THR A 618 25.09 11.99 -13.90
C THR A 618 25.43 11.94 -12.40
N LEU A 619 24.45 11.61 -11.55
CA LEU A 619 24.59 11.51 -10.09
C LEU A 619 23.96 10.22 -9.58
N LYS A 620 24.64 9.55 -8.63
CA LYS A 620 24.09 8.39 -7.91
C LYS A 620 23.97 8.64 -6.41
N ALA A 621 22.91 8.12 -5.81
CA ALA A 621 22.80 7.93 -4.37
C ALA A 621 23.49 6.63 -3.98
N PRO A 622 24.33 6.61 -2.90
CA PRO A 622 25.10 5.43 -2.50
C PRO A 622 24.22 4.24 -2.09
N SER A 623 24.73 3.04 -2.30
CA SER A 623 24.24 1.79 -1.72
C SER A 623 24.37 1.79 -0.20
N PHE A 624 23.63 0.90 0.49
CA PHE A 624 23.72 0.73 1.95
C PHE A 624 23.29 -0.66 2.39
N ALA A 625 23.71 -1.06 3.60
CA ALA A 625 23.23 -2.27 4.27
C ALA A 625 22.84 -1.94 5.72
N LEU A 626 21.62 -2.29 6.11
CA LEU A 626 21.10 -2.05 7.45
C LEU A 626 20.93 -3.39 8.18
N LEU A 627 21.50 -3.47 9.39
CA LEU A 627 21.32 -4.60 10.27
C LEU A 627 20.27 -4.27 11.32
N GLY A 628 19.39 -5.22 11.58
CA GLY A 628 18.35 -5.10 12.60
C GLY A 628 18.18 -6.39 13.42
N VAL A 629 17.47 -6.28 14.51
CA VAL A 629 17.04 -7.43 15.31
C VAL A 629 15.66 -7.16 15.91
N ASN A 630 14.76 -8.10 15.72
CA ASN A 630 13.51 -8.18 16.47
C ASN A 630 13.61 -9.34 17.44
N ALA A 631 13.30 -9.13 18.72
CA ALA A 631 13.30 -10.18 19.73
C ALA A 631 12.12 -9.97 20.66
N GLY A 632 11.61 -11.05 21.25
CA GLY A 632 10.52 -10.95 22.20
C GLY A 632 10.26 -12.25 22.94
N PHE A 633 9.33 -12.16 23.87
CA PHE A 633 8.96 -13.26 24.73
C PHE A 633 7.43 -13.30 24.91
N LYS A 634 6.83 -14.47 24.65
CA LYS A 634 5.43 -14.73 24.93
C LYS A 634 5.25 -15.16 26.38
N LEU A 635 4.48 -14.37 27.12
CA LEU A 635 4.12 -14.63 28.52
C LEU A 635 2.76 -15.34 28.56
N GLY A 636 2.77 -16.67 28.56
CA GLY A 636 1.52 -17.45 28.46
C GLY A 636 0.82 -17.27 27.11
N THR A 637 -0.50 -17.29 27.12
CA THR A 637 -1.32 -17.20 25.89
C THR A 637 -1.73 -15.77 25.53
N GLY A 638 -1.66 -14.83 26.47
CA GLY A 638 -2.32 -13.51 26.33
C GLY A 638 -1.37 -12.31 26.36
N ALA A 639 -0.04 -12.48 26.47
CA ALA A 639 0.87 -11.34 26.50
C ALA A 639 2.16 -11.61 25.73
N THR A 640 2.65 -10.60 25.01
CA THR A 640 3.94 -10.64 24.34
C THR A 640 4.68 -9.33 24.61
N VAL A 641 5.91 -9.42 25.07
CA VAL A 641 6.84 -8.27 25.15
C VAL A 641 7.85 -8.42 24.04
N TYR A 642 8.15 -7.34 23.32
CA TYR A 642 9.09 -7.37 22.21
C TYR A 642 9.95 -6.13 22.13
N LEU A 643 11.10 -6.27 21.49
CA LEU A 643 12.06 -5.23 21.14
C LEU A 643 12.32 -5.30 19.63
N ASP A 644 12.28 -4.16 18.96
CA ASP A 644 12.71 -4.02 17.56
C ASP A 644 13.83 -2.98 17.50
N ALA A 645 15.03 -3.41 17.14
CA ALA A 645 16.21 -2.54 17.02
C ALA A 645 16.65 -2.52 15.57
N ARG A 646 16.86 -1.31 15.03
CA ARG A 646 17.11 -1.03 13.61
C ARG A 646 18.40 -0.27 13.42
N ASN A 647 19.01 -0.45 12.25
CA ASN A 647 20.25 0.23 11.88
C ASN A 647 21.30 0.12 13.01
N LEU A 648 21.59 -1.11 13.43
CA LEU A 648 22.48 -1.39 14.58
C LEU A 648 23.88 -0.82 14.41
N THR A 649 24.34 -0.72 13.17
CA THR A 649 25.66 -0.16 12.79
C THR A 649 25.70 1.36 12.74
N ASP A 650 24.54 2.03 12.90
CA ASP A 650 24.37 3.47 12.76
C ASP A 650 24.82 3.98 11.38
N GLU A 651 24.50 3.20 10.33
CA GLU A 651 24.81 3.54 8.94
C GLU A 651 24.12 4.85 8.56
N ARG A 652 24.86 5.73 7.89
CA ARG A 652 24.33 6.97 7.33
C ARG A 652 24.00 6.76 5.87
N TYR A 653 22.72 6.79 5.55
CA TYR A 653 22.23 6.43 4.25
C TYR A 653 21.13 7.38 3.76
N VAL A 654 20.87 7.33 2.47
CA VAL A 654 19.73 8.00 1.86
C VAL A 654 18.57 7.02 1.81
N GLY A 655 17.50 7.31 2.56
CA GLY A 655 16.29 6.49 2.61
C GLY A 655 15.47 6.62 1.32
N GLU A 656 15.23 7.87 0.90
CA GLU A 656 14.44 8.22 -0.28
C GLU A 656 15.02 9.46 -0.95
N PHE A 657 14.73 9.67 -2.23
CA PHE A 657 15.04 10.91 -2.96
C PHE A 657 14.13 11.07 -4.18
N SER A 658 13.94 12.31 -4.62
CA SER A 658 13.16 12.63 -5.82
C SER A 658 14.08 12.78 -7.02
N ALA A 659 13.56 12.49 -8.24
CA ALA A 659 14.31 12.64 -9.47
C ALA A 659 14.49 14.10 -9.87
N VAL A 660 15.59 14.40 -10.55
CA VAL A 660 15.85 15.65 -11.28
C VAL A 660 16.20 15.35 -12.73
N THR A 661 16.18 16.35 -13.59
CA THR A 661 16.47 16.17 -15.02
C THR A 661 17.95 15.89 -15.28
N ASP A 662 18.84 16.70 -14.71
CA ASP A 662 20.30 16.62 -14.85
C ASP A 662 20.95 17.26 -13.62
N ALA A 663 21.63 16.48 -12.82
CA ALA A 663 22.21 16.93 -11.55
C ALA A 663 23.37 17.94 -11.73
N ARG A 664 23.91 18.10 -12.93
CA ARG A 664 24.94 19.12 -13.24
C ARG A 664 24.34 20.52 -13.35
N THR A 665 23.03 20.63 -13.64
CA THR A 665 22.36 21.91 -13.94
C THR A 665 21.16 22.18 -13.03
N ALA A 666 20.53 21.14 -12.46
CA ALA A 666 19.39 21.25 -11.56
C ALA A 666 19.82 21.29 -10.09
N SER A 667 18.96 21.83 -9.22
CA SER A 667 19.15 21.71 -7.78
C SER A 667 19.07 20.26 -7.34
N THR A 668 20.07 19.78 -6.58
CA THR A 668 20.13 18.43 -6.02
C THR A 668 19.73 18.36 -4.54
N SER A 669 18.99 19.33 -4.03
CA SER A 669 18.38 19.24 -2.69
C SER A 669 17.11 18.40 -2.73
N VAL A 670 17.29 17.09 -2.95
CA VAL A 670 16.21 16.11 -3.21
C VAL A 670 16.28 14.88 -2.30
N PHE A 671 17.29 14.80 -1.41
CA PHE A 671 17.57 13.61 -0.62
C PHE A 671 16.92 13.67 0.75
N PHE A 672 16.28 12.57 1.15
CA PHE A 672 15.76 12.32 2.50
C PHE A 672 16.67 11.30 3.19
N PRO A 673 17.41 11.71 4.24
CA PRO A 673 18.27 10.79 4.96
C PRO A 673 17.45 9.73 5.68
N GLY A 674 17.97 8.51 5.69
CA GLY A 674 17.42 7.42 6.48
C GLY A 674 17.62 7.65 7.99
N GLU A 675 16.82 6.97 8.78
CA GLU A 675 16.89 7.08 10.25
C GLU A 675 18.17 6.41 10.80
N GLY A 676 18.81 7.03 11.77
CA GLY A 676 19.94 6.48 12.51
C GLY A 676 19.53 5.26 13.36
N ARG A 677 20.49 4.76 14.14
CA ARG A 677 20.22 3.65 15.09
C ARG A 677 19.02 3.96 15.97
N SER A 678 18.08 3.00 16.06
CA SER A 678 16.85 3.15 16.82
C SER A 678 16.43 1.83 17.48
N ALA A 679 15.65 1.95 18.54
CA ALA A 679 15.08 0.81 19.25
C ALA A 679 13.68 1.17 19.76
N PHE A 680 12.77 0.20 19.65
CA PHE A 680 11.38 0.31 20.07
C PHE A 680 11.02 -0.91 20.93
N ILE A 681 10.36 -0.68 22.03
CA ILE A 681 9.82 -1.73 22.89
C ILE A 681 8.30 -1.71 22.81
N GLY A 682 7.69 -2.88 22.78
CA GLY A 682 6.23 -3.03 22.77
C GLY A 682 5.76 -4.12 23.72
N VAL A 683 4.55 -3.91 24.21
CA VAL A 683 3.78 -4.91 24.95
C VAL A 683 2.45 -5.07 24.23
N ARG A 684 2.14 -6.29 23.83
CA ARG A 684 0.86 -6.67 23.23
C ARG A 684 0.14 -7.63 24.17
N LEU A 685 -1.06 -7.25 24.56
CA LEU A 685 -1.98 -8.06 25.36
C LEU A 685 -3.12 -8.52 24.45
N THR A 686 -3.46 -9.80 24.50
CA THR A 686 -4.56 -10.40 23.73
C THR A 686 -5.41 -11.28 24.63
N TYR A 687 -6.72 -11.27 24.31
CA TYR A 687 -7.71 -12.08 25.03
C TYR A 687 -8.72 -12.65 24.06
#